data_26bdff6073046f4a0e9e72e06fde0ff2
#
_entry.id   26bdff6073046f4a0e9e72e06fde0ff2
#
_cell.length_a   1.000
_cell.length_b   1.000
_cell.length_c   1.000
_cell.angle_alpha   90.00
_cell.angle_beta   90.00
_cell.angle_gamma   90.00
#
_symmetry.space_group_name_H-M   'P 1'
#
loop_
_entity.id
_entity.type
_entity.pdbx_description
1 polymer ?
#
loop_
_entity_poly.entity_id
_entity_poly.type
_entity_poly.pdbx_seq_one_letter_code
_entity_poly.pdbx_strand_id
1 'polypeptide(L)'
;MDIPKTHKKFLLIIVIAGFIFWVIYCWVPTLAIAGVEIITVYILGIISVLIILFVMTYSLRKRLARGMPGRLDNWLWAHIYLGLLALFIIALHAEFRLSWDYNTIGIIFLVLVIITGIVGRYFYTRVPVSIAVEQEKVLSQVEESAKSIKQLLEGKSRPFQKIIGSELNTPSPISPMPVYWEDIRAKSEILPEEERKDFKKAIDLLEQKAKLEVQSISQLKYKPFFRAWLLAHIFVTVGVIVIIPLHVLDDSFRVFPLKASDFGHPQECRQCHQRQYDEWIMSPHAYGQLSPVAFALNAITQEDSNGKVGTFCFKCHAPISIAIGEDGITPNDERHPIGILGVQCDSCHSMPRDHGLVSGEFSLDPSRTKYGPFGSGNNGDKKAIRNSAHRNIKSDYIKSSEFCGSCHNVVTPTGLRVQETFSEWKETIYAEKGVTCQDCHMRTIPGKPDQKKVIGPAAIIAGEKLPMRELSNHAMIGVDYHIIDDFPYPDNPQENARIHREYMQEVYEFHKGGAKMEVEAPESVVPGSTFEVDVHVTNVGAGHNLPTGTALRQLWIEIIVKDAEDTILFVSGDFDNNMDLRDRCSVAVKLGGSELDKYLVNFQSEMLKVEPDGTEEDAFLTSQGNKFIKNSIPHGETRTGRYPISVPPDVKGPLNLDVRLRFRHLSPLLIDRLSLDKSFKDKLIIIDKASESKLIEVDEKVVASSSSHLNKSSDGVVLSKAVEGSHVTIKGIVMDVD
;
A
#
# COMPACT_ATOMS: atom_id res chain seq x y z
N MET A 1 -16.59 1.08 -43.12
CA MET A 1 -15.39 1.93 -43.24
C MET A 1 -14.22 1.02 -43.44
N ASP A 2 -13.78 0.75 -44.67
CA ASP A 2 -12.70 -0.18 -44.94
C ASP A 2 -11.36 0.43 -44.51
N ILE A 3 -10.74 -0.23 -43.53
CA ILE A 3 -9.41 0.17 -43.05
C ILE A 3 -8.39 -0.19 -44.14
N PRO A 4 -7.61 0.77 -44.66
CA PRO A 4 -6.63 0.52 -45.72
C PRO A 4 -5.66 -0.62 -45.31
N LYS A 5 -5.22 -1.42 -46.27
CA LYS A 5 -4.34 -2.59 -46.04
C LYS A 5 -3.05 -2.25 -45.26
N THR A 6 -2.53 -1.03 -45.44
CA THR A 6 -1.35 -0.53 -44.67
C THR A 6 -1.64 -0.34 -43.20
N HIS A 7 -2.83 0.07 -42.81
CA HIS A 7 -3.23 0.23 -41.42
C HIS A 7 -3.33 -1.12 -40.67
N LYS A 8 -3.91 -2.13 -41.33
CA LYS A 8 -4.03 -3.47 -40.76
C LYS A 8 -2.65 -4.03 -40.39
N LYS A 9 -1.62 -3.74 -41.21
CA LYS A 9 -0.23 -4.17 -40.89
C LYS A 9 0.34 -3.42 -39.69
N PHE A 10 0.22 -2.12 -39.59
CA PHE A 10 0.69 -1.34 -38.44
C PHE A 10 -0.03 -1.74 -37.17
N LEU A 11 -1.36 -1.88 -37.20
CA LEU A 11 -2.16 -2.30 -36.06
C LEU A 11 -1.72 -3.69 -35.57
N LEU A 12 -1.53 -4.64 -36.50
CA LEU A 12 -1.08 -5.98 -36.14
C LEU A 12 0.31 -5.97 -35.49
N ILE A 13 1.25 -5.20 -36.02
CA ILE A 13 2.61 -5.08 -35.45
C ILE A 13 2.54 -4.53 -34.02
N ILE A 14 1.74 -3.49 -33.78
CA ILE A 14 1.61 -2.88 -32.46
C ILE A 14 0.91 -3.79 -31.46
N VAL A 15 -0.12 -4.52 -31.88
CA VAL A 15 -0.79 -5.51 -31.02
C VAL A 15 0.16 -6.63 -30.64
N ILE A 16 0.95 -7.15 -31.61
CA ILE A 16 1.97 -8.17 -31.33
C ILE A 16 3.05 -7.62 -30.39
N ALA A 17 3.55 -6.41 -30.64
CA ALA A 17 4.54 -5.76 -29.76
C ALA A 17 4.00 -5.56 -28.35
N GLY A 18 2.78 -5.04 -28.19
CA GLY A 18 2.12 -4.88 -26.91
C GLY A 18 1.94 -6.22 -26.16
N PHE A 19 1.55 -7.26 -26.89
CA PHE A 19 1.44 -8.62 -26.32
C PHE A 19 2.81 -9.15 -25.86
N ILE A 20 3.87 -8.94 -26.65
CA ILE A 20 5.25 -9.33 -26.25
C ILE A 20 5.66 -8.61 -24.97
N PHE A 21 5.44 -7.29 -24.88
CA PHE A 21 5.75 -6.52 -23.65
C PHE A 21 4.94 -7.01 -22.46
N TRP A 22 3.68 -7.34 -22.65
CA TRP A 22 2.83 -7.88 -21.60
C TRP A 22 3.31 -9.27 -21.13
N VAL A 23 3.68 -10.16 -22.06
CA VAL A 23 4.24 -11.47 -21.73
C VAL A 23 5.57 -11.33 -20.98
N ILE A 24 6.46 -10.43 -21.42
CA ILE A 24 7.72 -10.15 -20.72
C ILE A 24 7.41 -9.64 -19.30
N TYR A 25 6.50 -8.68 -19.15
CA TYR A 25 6.10 -8.15 -17.86
C TYR A 25 5.54 -9.22 -16.91
N CYS A 26 4.70 -10.12 -17.40
CA CYS A 26 4.13 -11.21 -16.60
C CYS A 26 5.15 -12.34 -16.30
N TRP A 27 6.09 -12.59 -17.21
CA TRP A 27 7.02 -13.73 -17.11
C TRP A 27 8.29 -13.43 -16.33
N VAL A 28 8.78 -12.19 -16.40
CA VAL A 28 10.03 -11.79 -15.74
C VAL A 28 9.97 -11.96 -14.22
N PRO A 29 8.87 -11.62 -13.51
CA PRO A 29 8.75 -11.91 -12.08
C PRO A 29 8.85 -13.41 -11.74
N THR A 30 8.40 -14.29 -12.65
CA THR A 30 8.43 -15.74 -12.43
C THR A 30 9.83 -16.34 -12.55
N LEU A 31 10.78 -15.64 -13.18
CA LEU A 31 12.17 -16.08 -13.30
C LEU A 31 12.94 -15.96 -11.97
N ALA A 32 12.34 -15.29 -10.99
CA ALA A 32 12.83 -15.21 -9.61
C ALA A 32 14.33 -14.87 -9.47
N ILE A 33 14.86 -14.00 -10.35
CA ILE A 33 16.22 -13.48 -10.29
C ILE A 33 16.18 -12.13 -9.57
N ALA A 34 16.88 -12.01 -8.46
CA ALA A 34 16.90 -10.78 -7.65
C ALA A 34 17.25 -9.55 -8.50
N GLY A 35 16.45 -8.50 -8.38
CA GLY A 35 16.65 -7.22 -9.07
C GLY A 35 16.18 -7.16 -10.53
N VAL A 36 15.83 -8.27 -11.19
CA VAL A 36 15.39 -8.26 -12.59
C VAL A 36 14.03 -7.57 -12.75
N GLU A 37 13.16 -7.63 -11.74
CA GLU A 37 11.89 -6.90 -11.75
C GLU A 37 12.12 -5.39 -11.83
N ILE A 38 12.99 -4.86 -10.99
CA ILE A 38 13.36 -3.44 -10.96
C ILE A 38 13.97 -3.04 -12.30
N ILE A 39 14.93 -3.83 -12.81
CA ILE A 39 15.57 -3.58 -14.11
C ILE A 39 14.52 -3.58 -15.23
N THR A 40 13.54 -4.48 -15.18
CA THR A 40 12.47 -4.56 -16.20
C THR A 40 11.60 -3.31 -16.20
N VAL A 41 11.22 -2.81 -15.03
CA VAL A 41 10.45 -1.57 -14.88
C VAL A 41 11.24 -0.39 -15.47
N TYR A 42 12.52 -0.25 -15.17
CA TYR A 42 13.37 0.81 -15.75
C TYR A 42 13.53 0.68 -17.26
N ILE A 43 13.73 -0.54 -17.79
CA ILE A 43 13.83 -0.79 -19.23
C ILE A 43 12.54 -0.36 -19.95
N LEU A 44 11.36 -0.69 -19.38
CA LEU A 44 10.06 -0.27 -19.92
C LEU A 44 9.94 1.26 -19.93
N GLY A 45 10.38 1.95 -18.87
CA GLY A 45 10.44 3.40 -18.80
C GLY A 45 11.32 3.99 -19.91
N ILE A 46 12.56 3.50 -20.06
CA ILE A 46 13.49 3.95 -21.11
C ILE A 46 12.91 3.74 -22.51
N ILE A 47 12.34 2.55 -22.78
CA ILE A 47 11.71 2.23 -24.07
C ILE A 47 10.57 3.21 -24.34
N SER A 48 9.75 3.53 -23.34
CA SER A 48 8.65 4.48 -23.47
C SER A 48 9.14 5.87 -23.87
N VAL A 49 10.20 6.36 -23.20
CA VAL A 49 10.81 7.66 -23.53
C VAL A 49 11.35 7.66 -24.96
N LEU A 50 12.06 6.61 -25.38
CA LEU A 50 12.58 6.49 -26.74
C LEU A 50 11.47 6.48 -27.79
N ILE A 51 10.35 5.79 -27.53
CA ILE A 51 9.17 5.79 -28.40
C ILE A 51 8.56 7.19 -28.48
N ILE A 52 8.40 7.90 -27.36
CA ILE A 52 7.87 9.26 -27.32
C ILE A 52 8.77 10.22 -28.13
N LEU A 53 10.08 10.16 -27.95
CA LEU A 53 11.04 10.96 -28.72
C LEU A 53 10.94 10.66 -30.22
N PHE A 54 10.84 9.39 -30.60
CA PHE A 54 10.64 9.01 -32.01
C PHE A 54 9.31 9.55 -32.56
N VAL A 55 8.22 9.40 -31.80
CA VAL A 55 6.88 9.92 -32.19
C VAL A 55 6.93 11.44 -32.45
N MET A 56 7.71 12.19 -31.66
CA MET A 56 7.89 13.64 -31.87
C MET A 56 8.60 14.01 -33.19
N THR A 57 9.42 13.11 -33.74
CA THR A 57 10.12 13.35 -35.02
C THR A 57 9.16 13.51 -36.19
N TYR A 58 7.90 13.06 -36.08
CA TYR A 58 6.87 13.32 -37.10
C TYR A 58 6.67 14.82 -37.35
N SER A 59 6.69 15.65 -36.30
CA SER A 59 6.59 17.09 -36.41
C SER A 59 7.78 17.70 -37.19
N LEU A 60 8.98 17.16 -36.95
CA LEU A 60 10.19 17.52 -37.63
C LEU A 60 10.14 17.10 -39.13
N ARG A 61 9.72 15.86 -39.40
CA ARG A 61 9.52 15.33 -40.76
C ARG A 61 8.53 16.17 -41.57
N LYS A 62 7.47 16.64 -40.91
CA LYS A 62 6.47 17.52 -41.58
C LYS A 62 7.05 18.86 -41.97
N ARG A 63 7.99 19.41 -41.19
CA ARG A 63 8.62 20.74 -41.46
C ARG A 63 9.83 20.64 -42.40
N LEU A 64 10.63 19.59 -42.25
CA LEU A 64 11.83 19.33 -43.05
C LEU A 64 11.44 18.43 -44.24
N ALA A 65 10.90 19.02 -45.31
CA ALA A 65 10.39 18.28 -46.47
C ALA A 65 11.44 17.44 -47.22
N ARG A 66 12.74 17.71 -47.04
CA ARG A 66 13.87 17.01 -47.72
C ARG A 66 14.76 16.32 -46.68
N GLY A 67 15.08 15.04 -46.88
CA GLY A 67 16.13 14.32 -46.12
C GLY A 67 15.68 13.13 -45.29
N MET A 68 14.42 12.91 -44.94
CA MET A 68 13.97 11.73 -44.22
C MET A 68 13.26 10.72 -45.15
N PRO A 69 13.59 9.42 -45.09
CA PRO A 69 13.01 8.41 -45.99
C PRO A 69 11.53 8.12 -45.71
N GLY A 70 10.79 7.65 -46.71
CA GLY A 70 9.42 7.17 -46.56
C GLY A 70 8.34 8.20 -46.81
N ARG A 71 7.10 7.70 -47.03
CA ARG A 71 5.92 8.54 -47.30
C ARG A 71 5.42 9.16 -45.98
N LEU A 72 4.95 10.41 -46.05
CA LEU A 72 4.45 11.15 -44.88
C LEU A 72 3.27 10.42 -44.17
N ASP A 73 2.44 9.72 -44.93
CA ASP A 73 1.33 8.91 -44.38
C ASP A 73 1.83 7.80 -43.45
N ASN A 74 2.95 7.13 -43.79
CA ASN A 74 3.53 6.10 -42.93
C ASN A 74 4.06 6.69 -41.64
N TRP A 75 4.65 7.88 -41.66
CA TRP A 75 5.09 8.61 -40.50
C TRP A 75 3.92 9.01 -39.58
N LEU A 76 2.78 9.44 -40.18
CA LEU A 76 1.57 9.75 -39.42
C LEU A 76 1.02 8.51 -38.71
N TRP A 77 1.00 7.35 -39.39
CA TRP A 77 0.53 6.11 -38.80
C TRP A 77 1.48 5.59 -37.71
N ALA A 78 2.78 5.67 -37.95
CA ALA A 78 3.78 5.37 -36.92
C ALA A 78 3.58 6.27 -35.69
N HIS A 79 3.37 7.57 -35.87
CA HIS A 79 3.08 8.52 -34.81
C HIS A 79 1.87 8.11 -33.96
N ILE A 80 0.76 7.72 -34.57
CA ILE A 80 -0.48 7.35 -33.88
C ILE A 80 -0.31 6.03 -33.13
N TYR A 81 0.16 5.00 -33.83
CA TYR A 81 0.23 3.64 -33.24
C TYR A 81 1.33 3.49 -32.21
N LEU A 82 2.49 4.11 -32.41
CA LEU A 82 3.56 4.11 -31.42
C LEU A 82 3.17 4.96 -30.18
N GLY A 83 2.39 6.04 -30.37
CA GLY A 83 1.85 6.78 -29.23
C GLY A 83 0.92 5.94 -28.36
N LEU A 84 0.07 5.10 -28.96
CA LEU A 84 -0.76 4.15 -28.22
C LEU A 84 0.07 3.07 -27.52
N LEU A 85 1.11 2.55 -28.18
CA LEU A 85 2.02 1.58 -27.59
C LEU A 85 2.78 2.18 -26.39
N ALA A 86 3.24 3.44 -26.52
CA ALA A 86 3.92 4.13 -25.42
C ALA A 86 3.03 4.24 -24.18
N LEU A 87 1.75 4.59 -24.35
CA LEU A 87 0.79 4.61 -23.20
C LEU A 87 0.68 3.25 -22.55
N PHE A 88 0.58 2.18 -23.34
CA PHE A 88 0.49 0.81 -22.79
C PHE A 88 1.76 0.41 -22.03
N ILE A 89 2.95 0.70 -22.57
CA ILE A 89 4.22 0.39 -21.90
C ILE A 89 4.38 1.23 -20.63
N ILE A 90 3.94 2.51 -20.64
CA ILE A 90 3.93 3.36 -19.43
C ILE A 90 2.98 2.81 -18.37
N ALA A 91 1.83 2.26 -18.76
CA ALA A 91 0.94 1.60 -17.80
C ALA A 91 1.59 0.36 -17.16
N LEU A 92 2.36 -0.42 -17.92
CA LEU A 92 3.17 -1.53 -17.39
C LEU A 92 4.32 -1.02 -16.51
N HIS A 93 5.02 0.05 -16.90
CA HIS A 93 6.05 0.70 -16.11
C HIS A 93 5.52 1.24 -14.77
N ALA A 94 4.32 1.81 -14.77
CA ALA A 94 3.63 2.29 -13.56
C ALA A 94 2.93 1.18 -12.76
N GLU A 95 3.05 -0.09 -13.16
CA GLU A 95 2.38 -1.25 -12.56
C GLU A 95 0.86 -1.06 -12.40
N PHE A 96 0.24 -0.27 -13.28
CA PHE A 96 -1.15 0.17 -13.20
C PHE A 96 -1.51 0.91 -11.89
N ARG A 97 -0.52 1.39 -11.13
CA ARG A 97 -0.73 2.17 -9.89
C ARG A 97 -0.86 3.65 -10.24
N LEU A 98 -1.90 4.29 -9.73
CA LEU A 98 -2.12 5.73 -9.85
C LEU A 98 -2.05 6.34 -8.46
N SER A 99 -0.99 7.10 -8.19
CA SER A 99 -0.82 7.92 -7.00
C SER A 99 -1.10 9.39 -7.34
N TRP A 100 -1.65 10.17 -6.38
CA TRP A 100 -1.91 11.60 -6.59
C TRP A 100 -0.60 12.40 -6.50
N ASP A 101 0.28 12.21 -7.48
CA ASP A 101 1.56 12.88 -7.62
C ASP A 101 1.73 13.44 -9.04
N TYR A 102 2.88 14.09 -9.29
CA TYR A 102 3.20 14.64 -10.62
C TYR A 102 3.33 13.55 -11.71
N ASN A 103 3.61 12.28 -11.34
CA ASN A 103 3.66 11.16 -12.28
C ASN A 103 2.27 10.89 -12.87
N THR A 104 1.23 10.90 -12.02
CA THR A 104 -0.16 10.79 -12.47
C THR A 104 -0.55 11.97 -13.38
N ILE A 105 -0.07 13.19 -13.09
CA ILE A 105 -0.26 14.34 -13.98
C ILE A 105 0.37 14.05 -15.35
N GLY A 106 1.56 13.45 -15.39
CA GLY A 106 2.23 13.03 -16.62
C GLY A 106 1.41 12.04 -17.45
N ILE A 107 0.82 11.03 -16.80
CA ILE A 107 -0.07 10.05 -17.43
C ILE A 107 -1.33 10.76 -17.98
N ILE A 108 -1.93 11.66 -17.21
CA ILE A 108 -3.09 12.46 -17.66
C ILE A 108 -2.75 13.27 -18.90
N PHE A 109 -1.61 13.98 -18.93
CA PHE A 109 -1.16 14.70 -20.11
C PHE A 109 -0.96 13.79 -21.31
N LEU A 110 -0.38 12.60 -21.13
CA LEU A 110 -0.19 11.62 -22.21
C LEU A 110 -1.53 11.13 -22.76
N VAL A 111 -2.50 10.82 -21.90
CA VAL A 111 -3.87 10.44 -22.31
C VAL A 111 -4.52 11.58 -23.10
N LEU A 112 -4.39 12.81 -22.63
CA LEU A 112 -4.91 14.00 -23.34
C LEU A 112 -4.23 14.22 -24.70
N VAL A 113 -2.92 13.97 -24.83
CA VAL A 113 -2.21 14.01 -26.12
C VAL A 113 -2.83 13.00 -27.08
N ILE A 114 -3.11 11.78 -26.63
CA ILE A 114 -3.72 10.74 -27.47
C ILE A 114 -5.14 11.12 -27.87
N ILE A 115 -5.96 11.57 -26.92
CA ILE A 115 -7.34 12.02 -27.21
C ILE A 115 -7.34 13.15 -28.23
N THR A 116 -6.52 14.19 -28.00
CA THR A 116 -6.42 15.32 -28.94
C THR A 116 -5.87 14.87 -30.28
N GLY A 117 -4.94 13.89 -30.31
CA GLY A 117 -4.44 13.30 -31.57
C GLY A 117 -5.52 12.56 -32.35
N ILE A 118 -6.36 11.75 -31.69
CA ILE A 118 -7.49 11.04 -32.32
C ILE A 118 -8.54 12.04 -32.84
N VAL A 119 -8.89 13.03 -32.03
CA VAL A 119 -9.83 14.10 -32.42
C VAL A 119 -9.31 14.84 -33.66
N GLY A 120 -8.05 15.24 -33.63
CA GLY A 120 -7.42 15.89 -34.79
C GLY A 120 -7.44 15.03 -36.07
N ARG A 121 -7.17 13.71 -35.89
CA ARG A 121 -7.24 12.77 -37.03
C ARG A 121 -8.66 12.64 -37.58
N TYR A 122 -9.66 12.55 -36.72
CA TYR A 122 -11.07 12.48 -37.10
C TYR A 122 -11.45 13.69 -37.95
N PHE A 123 -11.13 14.90 -37.52
CA PHE A 123 -11.43 16.11 -38.27
C PHE A 123 -10.61 16.21 -39.56
N TYR A 124 -9.32 15.87 -39.54
CA TYR A 124 -8.46 15.88 -40.70
C TYR A 124 -8.93 14.94 -41.83
N THR A 125 -9.58 13.82 -41.48
CA THR A 125 -10.13 12.89 -42.49
C THR A 125 -11.49 13.33 -43.03
N ARG A 126 -12.24 14.13 -42.26
CA ARG A 126 -13.59 14.62 -42.66
C ARG A 126 -13.54 15.96 -43.42
N VAL A 127 -12.52 16.76 -43.15
CA VAL A 127 -12.30 18.02 -43.85
C VAL A 127 -11.24 17.78 -44.92
N PRO A 128 -11.55 17.98 -46.24
CA PRO A 128 -10.61 17.65 -47.31
C PRO A 128 -9.27 18.41 -47.17
N VAL A 129 -8.17 17.68 -47.36
CA VAL A 129 -6.78 18.17 -47.22
C VAL A 129 -6.46 19.26 -48.27
N SER A 130 -7.32 19.43 -49.23
CA SER A 130 -7.21 20.41 -50.33
C SER A 130 -7.45 21.87 -49.92
N ILE A 131 -7.81 22.16 -48.63
CA ILE A 131 -8.31 23.49 -48.25
C ILE A 131 -7.35 24.65 -48.57
N ALA A 132 -6.04 24.49 -48.51
CA ALA A 132 -5.12 25.60 -48.79
C ALA A 132 -4.82 25.77 -50.32
N VAL A 133 -4.63 24.65 -51.03
CA VAL A 133 -4.36 24.64 -52.47
C VAL A 133 -5.65 24.82 -53.27
N GLU A 134 -6.77 24.21 -52.79
CA GLU A 134 -8.07 24.40 -53.38
C GLU A 134 -8.66 25.80 -53.12
N GLN A 135 -8.36 26.44 -51.99
CA GLN A 135 -8.87 27.78 -51.71
C GLN A 135 -8.37 28.80 -52.73
N GLU A 136 -7.08 28.75 -53.12
CA GLU A 136 -6.53 29.61 -54.16
C GLU A 136 -7.13 29.28 -55.53
N LYS A 137 -7.29 27.98 -55.81
CA LYS A 137 -7.95 27.50 -57.04
C LYS A 137 -9.44 27.84 -57.09
N VAL A 138 -10.16 27.70 -55.96
CA VAL A 138 -11.57 28.08 -55.86
C VAL A 138 -11.76 29.59 -56.03
N LEU A 139 -10.91 30.43 -55.45
CA LEU A 139 -10.93 31.86 -55.55
C LEU A 139 -10.65 32.29 -57.04
N SER A 140 -9.65 31.67 -57.67
CA SER A 140 -9.36 31.94 -59.11
C SER A 140 -10.52 31.52 -60.01
N GLN A 141 -11.21 30.39 -59.70
CA GLN A 141 -12.41 29.97 -60.46
C GLN A 141 -13.61 30.89 -60.22
N VAL A 142 -13.78 31.43 -59.00
CA VAL A 142 -14.80 32.46 -58.72
C VAL A 142 -14.54 33.74 -59.56
N GLU A 143 -13.28 34.22 -59.62
CA GLU A 143 -12.87 35.37 -60.39
C GLU A 143 -13.04 35.16 -61.91
N GLU A 144 -12.65 33.95 -62.37
CA GLU A 144 -12.80 33.59 -63.83
C GLU A 144 -14.27 33.51 -64.24
N SER A 145 -15.13 32.90 -63.36
CA SER A 145 -16.57 32.83 -63.55
C SER A 145 -17.18 34.26 -63.60
N ALA A 146 -16.77 35.13 -62.67
CA ALA A 146 -17.25 36.53 -62.66
C ALA A 146 -16.81 37.30 -63.86
N LYS A 147 -15.56 37.08 -64.36
CA LYS A 147 -15.05 37.69 -65.57
C LYS A 147 -15.80 37.22 -66.83
N SER A 148 -16.08 35.92 -66.92
CA SER A 148 -16.85 35.33 -68.02
C SER A 148 -18.28 35.83 -68.05
N ILE A 149 -18.91 36.04 -66.90
CA ILE A 149 -20.25 36.60 -66.77
C ILE A 149 -20.23 38.05 -67.21
N LYS A 150 -19.23 38.85 -66.80
CA LYS A 150 -19.08 40.27 -67.27
C LYS A 150 -18.93 40.37 -68.79
N GLN A 151 -18.14 39.49 -69.40
CA GLN A 151 -18.00 39.42 -70.86
C GLN A 151 -19.31 39.08 -71.56
N LEU A 152 -20.14 38.19 -70.98
CA LEU A 152 -21.46 37.88 -71.53
C LEU A 152 -22.46 39.03 -71.40
N LEU A 153 -22.25 39.98 -70.49
CA LEU A 153 -23.08 41.17 -70.35
C LEU A 153 -22.85 42.23 -71.44
N GLU A 154 -21.66 42.22 -72.05
CA GLU A 154 -21.31 43.22 -73.10
C GLU A 154 -22.18 43.03 -74.33
N GLY A 155 -22.78 44.13 -74.77
CA GLY A 155 -23.64 44.19 -76.01
C GLY A 155 -25.03 43.58 -75.85
N LYS A 156 -25.44 43.14 -74.64
CA LYS A 156 -26.76 42.56 -74.40
C LYS A 156 -27.83 43.59 -74.05
N SER A 157 -29.10 43.18 -74.16
CA SER A 157 -30.26 44.03 -73.89
C SER A 157 -30.30 44.52 -72.43
N ARG A 158 -30.92 45.68 -72.18
CA ARG A 158 -31.08 46.24 -70.82
C ARG A 158 -31.69 45.26 -69.79
N PRO A 159 -32.77 44.50 -70.17
CA PRO A 159 -33.32 43.50 -69.24
C PRO A 159 -32.30 42.42 -68.90
N PHE A 160 -31.54 41.90 -69.88
CA PHE A 160 -30.49 40.90 -69.64
C PHE A 160 -29.43 41.45 -68.66
N GLN A 161 -28.89 42.63 -68.94
CA GLN A 161 -27.87 43.27 -68.13
C GLN A 161 -28.37 43.53 -66.66
N LYS A 162 -29.65 43.95 -66.55
CA LYS A 162 -30.23 44.23 -65.21
C LYS A 162 -30.40 42.97 -64.37
N ILE A 163 -30.90 41.87 -64.91
CA ILE A 163 -31.14 40.64 -64.20
C ILE A 163 -29.79 39.98 -63.81
N ILE A 164 -28.92 39.77 -64.78
CA ILE A 164 -27.63 39.05 -64.49
C ILE A 164 -26.66 39.97 -63.73
N GLY A 165 -26.67 41.28 -63.96
CA GLY A 165 -25.82 42.23 -63.25
C GLY A 165 -26.24 42.40 -61.77
N SER A 166 -27.56 42.36 -61.46
CA SER A 166 -28.00 42.36 -60.08
C SER A 166 -27.58 41.12 -59.35
N GLU A 167 -27.69 39.93 -59.97
CA GLU A 167 -27.31 38.67 -59.40
C GLU A 167 -25.76 38.52 -59.18
N LEU A 168 -25.01 39.08 -60.16
CA LEU A 168 -23.54 39.06 -60.08
C LEU A 168 -23.01 39.84 -58.86
N ASN A 169 -23.70 40.94 -58.51
CA ASN A 169 -23.31 41.81 -57.38
C ASN A 169 -24.01 41.49 -56.06
N THR A 170 -24.97 40.57 -56.04
CA THR A 170 -25.65 40.14 -54.86
C THR A 170 -24.77 39.12 -54.13
N PRO A 171 -24.51 39.27 -52.80
CA PRO A 171 -23.80 38.23 -51.99
C PRO A 171 -24.55 36.93 -52.12
N SER A 172 -23.83 35.83 -52.40
CA SER A 172 -24.46 34.51 -52.55
C SER A 172 -25.14 34.08 -51.24
N PRO A 173 -26.39 33.59 -51.28
CA PRO A 173 -27.08 33.10 -50.10
C PRO A 173 -26.34 31.88 -49.53
N ILE A 174 -26.39 31.69 -48.20
CA ILE A 174 -25.68 30.64 -47.47
C ILE A 174 -26.03 29.21 -47.96
N SER A 175 -27.20 29.08 -48.63
CA SER A 175 -27.61 27.85 -49.32
C SER A 175 -28.48 28.21 -50.51
N PRO A 176 -27.96 28.17 -51.75
CA PRO A 176 -28.77 28.43 -52.92
C PRO A 176 -29.75 27.28 -53.12
N MET A 177 -31.05 27.52 -52.85
CA MET A 177 -32.08 26.53 -53.15
C MET A 177 -32.23 26.35 -54.65
N PRO A 178 -32.40 25.13 -55.17
CA PRO A 178 -32.62 24.89 -56.59
C PRO A 178 -33.77 25.73 -57.18
N VAL A 179 -34.85 25.92 -56.42
CA VAL A 179 -36.03 26.72 -56.75
C VAL A 179 -35.66 28.17 -57.08
N TYR A 180 -34.66 28.78 -56.41
CA TYR A 180 -34.21 30.13 -56.66
C TYR A 180 -33.65 30.31 -58.11
N TRP A 181 -32.81 29.37 -58.53
CA TRP A 181 -32.20 29.40 -59.85
C TRP A 181 -33.19 29.05 -60.94
N GLU A 182 -34.20 28.21 -60.66
CA GLU A 182 -35.32 27.91 -61.57
C GLU A 182 -36.18 29.16 -61.84
N ASP A 183 -36.51 29.96 -60.82
CA ASP A 183 -37.24 31.20 -60.93
C ASP A 183 -36.48 32.23 -61.80
N ILE A 184 -35.15 32.32 -61.59
CA ILE A 184 -34.34 33.21 -62.47
C ILE A 184 -34.27 32.69 -63.89
N ARG A 185 -34.16 31.36 -64.10
CA ARG A 185 -34.22 30.78 -65.47
C ARG A 185 -35.53 31.06 -66.20
N ALA A 186 -36.63 31.04 -65.47
CA ALA A 186 -37.96 31.37 -66.04
C ALA A 186 -38.03 32.80 -66.63
N LYS A 187 -37.27 33.76 -66.11
CA LYS A 187 -37.16 35.12 -66.61
C LYS A 187 -36.54 35.21 -68.03
N SER A 188 -36.03 34.11 -68.58
CA SER A 188 -35.51 34.04 -69.94
C SER A 188 -36.61 34.29 -71.00
N GLU A 189 -37.89 34.10 -70.62
CA GLU A 189 -39.00 34.33 -71.54
C GLU A 189 -39.20 35.80 -71.88
N ILE A 190 -38.76 36.73 -71.07
CA ILE A 190 -38.86 38.16 -71.23
C ILE A 190 -37.79 38.71 -72.23
N LEU A 191 -36.81 37.86 -72.56
CA LEU A 191 -35.66 38.24 -73.37
C LEU A 191 -35.84 37.91 -74.89
N PRO A 192 -35.16 38.63 -75.77
CA PRO A 192 -35.07 38.25 -77.18
C PRO A 192 -34.58 36.81 -77.35
N GLU A 193 -35.11 36.13 -78.37
CA GLU A 193 -34.83 34.70 -78.58
C GLU A 193 -33.35 34.42 -78.78
N GLU A 194 -32.64 35.37 -79.48
CA GLU A 194 -31.18 35.31 -79.70
C GLU A 194 -30.36 35.36 -78.41
N GLU A 195 -30.87 35.95 -77.34
CA GLU A 195 -30.16 36.13 -76.10
C GLU A 195 -30.46 35.00 -75.04
N ARG A 196 -31.51 34.19 -75.24
CA ARG A 196 -31.95 33.19 -74.32
C ARG A 196 -30.89 32.13 -74.04
N LYS A 197 -30.10 31.78 -75.07
CA LYS A 197 -29.01 30.80 -74.90
C LYS A 197 -27.89 31.34 -74.01
N ASP A 198 -27.49 32.59 -74.23
CA ASP A 198 -26.44 33.25 -73.47
C ASP A 198 -26.92 33.56 -72.06
N PHE A 199 -28.20 33.86 -71.87
CA PHE A 199 -28.79 34.03 -70.52
C PHE A 199 -28.76 32.75 -69.71
N LYS A 200 -29.11 31.61 -70.29
CA LYS A 200 -28.98 30.32 -69.63
C LYS A 200 -27.54 30.03 -69.20
N LYS A 201 -26.58 30.30 -70.13
CA LYS A 201 -25.17 30.14 -69.84
C LYS A 201 -24.68 31.06 -68.69
N ALA A 202 -25.17 32.30 -68.62
CA ALA A 202 -24.85 33.25 -67.58
C ALA A 202 -25.41 32.80 -66.21
N ILE A 203 -26.62 32.24 -66.20
CA ILE A 203 -27.21 31.68 -64.95
C ILE A 203 -26.42 30.44 -64.46
N ASP A 204 -26.04 29.56 -65.40
CA ASP A 204 -25.24 28.39 -65.02
C ASP A 204 -23.88 28.80 -64.42
N LEU A 205 -23.25 29.82 -64.93
CA LEU A 205 -22.02 30.41 -64.36
C LEU A 205 -22.27 31.12 -63.04
N LEU A 206 -23.41 31.79 -62.81
CA LEU A 206 -23.81 32.42 -61.59
C LEU A 206 -24.07 31.35 -60.50
N GLU A 207 -24.77 30.28 -60.87
CA GLU A 207 -24.99 29.14 -59.97
C GLU A 207 -23.67 28.43 -59.52
N GLN A 208 -22.77 28.27 -60.54
CA GLN A 208 -21.44 27.71 -60.24
C GLN A 208 -20.62 28.63 -59.33
N LYS A 209 -20.61 29.96 -59.61
CA LYS A 209 -19.97 30.99 -58.77
C LYS A 209 -20.51 30.93 -57.34
N ALA A 210 -21.85 30.89 -57.17
CA ALA A 210 -22.48 30.80 -55.82
C ALA A 210 -22.11 29.55 -55.09
N LYS A 211 -22.05 28.37 -55.72
CA LYS A 211 -21.58 27.12 -55.12
C LYS A 211 -20.12 27.21 -54.63
N LEU A 212 -19.24 27.81 -55.41
CA LEU A 212 -17.83 28.01 -55.07
C LEU A 212 -17.65 29.01 -53.92
N GLU A 213 -18.44 30.09 -53.88
CA GLU A 213 -18.42 31.05 -52.74
C GLU A 213 -18.87 30.42 -51.44
N VAL A 214 -19.97 29.64 -51.44
CA VAL A 214 -20.44 28.89 -50.28
C VAL A 214 -19.37 27.88 -49.80
N GLN A 215 -18.71 27.20 -50.71
CA GLN A 215 -17.61 26.30 -50.42
C GLN A 215 -16.44 27.04 -49.75
N SER A 216 -16.05 28.22 -50.26
CA SER A 216 -15.00 29.07 -49.68
C SER A 216 -15.32 29.52 -48.25
N ILE A 217 -16.57 29.98 -48.00
CA ILE A 217 -17.03 30.44 -46.69
C ILE A 217 -17.05 29.29 -45.67
N SER A 218 -17.51 28.10 -46.07
CA SER A 218 -17.52 26.94 -45.20
C SER A 218 -16.11 26.51 -44.77
N GLN A 219 -15.14 26.63 -45.68
CA GLN A 219 -13.72 26.34 -45.39
C GLN A 219 -13.11 27.32 -44.39
N LEU A 220 -13.43 28.58 -44.43
CA LEU A 220 -12.97 29.62 -43.50
C LEU A 220 -13.45 29.35 -42.07
N LYS A 221 -14.62 28.76 -41.90
CA LYS A 221 -15.22 28.48 -40.58
C LYS A 221 -14.46 27.44 -39.78
N TYR A 222 -13.75 26.50 -40.41
CA TYR A 222 -12.97 25.45 -39.72
C TYR A 222 -11.53 25.87 -39.41
N LYS A 223 -10.99 26.92 -40.03
CA LYS A 223 -9.60 27.38 -39.84
C LYS A 223 -9.26 27.76 -38.35
N PRO A 224 -10.10 28.52 -37.63
CA PRO A 224 -9.84 28.84 -36.21
C PRO A 224 -9.92 27.60 -35.33
N PHE A 225 -10.83 26.67 -35.61
CA PHE A 225 -10.94 25.40 -34.88
C PHE A 225 -9.66 24.56 -35.01
N PHE A 226 -9.09 24.40 -36.21
CA PHE A 226 -7.83 23.68 -36.38
C PHE A 226 -6.66 24.37 -35.69
N ARG A 227 -6.63 25.69 -35.63
CA ARG A 227 -5.61 26.42 -34.87
C ARG A 227 -5.75 26.17 -33.35
N ALA A 228 -6.95 26.28 -32.81
CA ALA A 228 -7.23 26.05 -31.42
C ALA A 228 -6.90 24.59 -31.01
N TRP A 229 -7.32 23.61 -31.82
CA TRP A 229 -6.98 22.21 -31.62
C TRP A 229 -5.46 21.98 -31.63
N LEU A 230 -4.75 22.53 -32.61
CA LEU A 230 -3.30 22.38 -32.70
C LEU A 230 -2.58 22.98 -31.49
N LEU A 231 -3.02 24.16 -31.04
CA LEU A 231 -2.48 24.78 -29.83
C LEU A 231 -2.72 23.93 -28.59
N ALA A 232 -3.93 23.38 -28.43
CA ALA A 232 -4.24 22.46 -27.33
C ALA A 232 -3.36 21.19 -27.37
N HIS A 233 -3.20 20.58 -28.56
CA HIS A 233 -2.35 19.40 -28.72
C HIS A 233 -0.87 19.69 -28.41
N ILE A 234 -0.36 20.85 -28.84
CA ILE A 234 1.01 21.30 -28.54
C ILE A 234 1.16 21.54 -27.04
N PHE A 235 0.20 22.23 -26.42
CA PHE A 235 0.25 22.54 -24.98
C PHE A 235 0.36 21.28 -24.10
N VAL A 236 -0.52 20.29 -24.33
CA VAL A 236 -0.45 19.03 -23.57
C VAL A 236 0.82 18.23 -23.89
N THR A 237 1.33 18.28 -25.12
CA THR A 237 2.60 17.65 -25.50
C THR A 237 3.79 18.29 -24.76
N VAL A 238 3.82 19.62 -24.63
CA VAL A 238 4.83 20.34 -23.85
C VAL A 238 4.77 19.92 -22.37
N GLY A 239 3.57 19.73 -21.83
CA GLY A 239 3.39 19.18 -20.47
C GLY A 239 4.09 17.82 -20.29
N VAL A 240 3.92 16.89 -21.23
CA VAL A 240 4.63 15.58 -21.20
C VAL A 240 6.15 15.79 -21.27
N ILE A 241 6.64 16.67 -22.17
CA ILE A 241 8.09 16.95 -22.32
C ILE A 241 8.70 17.52 -21.04
N VAL A 242 7.96 18.33 -20.29
CA VAL A 242 8.46 18.90 -19.00
C VAL A 242 8.45 17.87 -17.89
N ILE A 243 7.40 17.03 -17.82
CA ILE A 243 7.26 16.05 -16.72
C ILE A 243 8.24 14.89 -16.86
N ILE A 244 8.54 14.41 -18.08
CA ILE A 244 9.49 13.29 -18.27
C ILE A 244 10.87 13.57 -17.64
N PRO A 245 11.56 14.69 -17.90
CA PRO A 245 12.83 15.00 -17.25
C PRO A 245 12.71 15.12 -15.74
N LEU A 246 11.61 15.71 -15.22
CA LEU A 246 11.38 15.82 -13.79
C LEU A 246 11.25 14.43 -13.15
N HIS A 247 10.51 13.52 -13.77
CA HIS A 247 10.38 12.14 -13.34
C HIS A 247 11.73 11.40 -13.37
N VAL A 248 12.45 11.48 -14.48
CA VAL A 248 13.76 10.84 -14.63
C VAL A 248 14.79 11.40 -13.63
N LEU A 249 14.77 12.70 -13.39
CA LEU A 249 15.67 13.32 -12.39
C LEU A 249 15.31 12.88 -10.97
N ASP A 250 14.02 12.87 -10.59
CA ASP A 250 13.58 12.42 -9.27
C ASP A 250 13.95 10.95 -9.04
N ASP A 251 13.69 10.07 -10.01
CA ASP A 251 14.07 8.65 -9.92
C ASP A 251 15.59 8.44 -9.98
N SER A 252 16.33 9.25 -10.73
CA SER A 252 17.80 9.19 -10.76
C SER A 252 18.44 9.50 -9.40
N PHE A 253 17.82 10.40 -8.63
CA PHE A 253 18.24 10.64 -7.24
C PHE A 253 17.95 9.46 -6.32
N ARG A 254 17.00 8.58 -6.66
CA ARG A 254 16.66 7.36 -5.90
C ARG A 254 17.52 6.15 -6.30
N VAL A 255 18.12 6.16 -7.49
CA VAL A 255 18.95 5.05 -8.00
C VAL A 255 20.35 5.05 -7.39
N PHE A 256 20.85 6.21 -6.98
CA PHE A 256 22.13 6.30 -6.30
C PHE A 256 21.93 6.23 -4.79
N PRO A 257 22.71 5.39 -4.07
CA PRO A 257 22.66 5.40 -2.61
C PRO A 257 22.96 6.81 -2.09
N LEU A 258 22.20 7.21 -1.06
CA LEU A 258 22.43 8.47 -0.38
C LEU A 258 23.78 8.41 0.33
N LYS A 259 24.35 9.57 0.67
CA LYS A 259 25.59 9.61 1.41
C LYS A 259 25.31 9.60 2.92
N ALA A 260 26.16 8.97 3.69
CA ALA A 260 26.07 9.01 5.15
C ALA A 260 26.06 10.44 5.70
N SER A 261 26.77 11.37 5.02
CA SER A 261 26.78 12.80 5.35
C SER A 261 25.45 13.53 5.13
N ASP A 262 24.51 12.92 4.42
CA ASP A 262 23.18 13.49 4.18
C ASP A 262 22.29 13.40 5.43
N PHE A 263 22.67 12.56 6.39
CA PHE A 263 21.95 12.31 7.62
C PHE A 263 22.73 12.80 8.85
N GLY A 264 22.02 13.28 9.88
CA GLY A 264 22.61 13.64 11.16
C GLY A 264 22.79 12.43 12.05
N HIS A 265 23.96 12.29 12.66
CA HIS A 265 24.15 11.27 13.68
C HIS A 265 23.32 11.62 14.93
N PRO A 266 22.62 10.68 15.59
CA PRO A 266 21.78 10.94 16.77
C PRO A 266 22.48 11.68 17.91
N GLN A 267 23.81 11.48 18.08
CA GLN A 267 24.59 12.24 19.05
C GLN A 267 24.64 13.76 18.75
N GLU A 268 24.54 14.16 17.48
CA GLU A 268 24.41 15.57 17.10
C GLU A 268 23.06 16.11 17.60
N CYS A 269 21.99 15.32 17.45
CA CYS A 269 20.65 15.68 17.89
C CYS A 269 20.56 15.80 19.41
N ARG A 270 21.28 14.92 20.16
CA ARG A 270 21.34 14.90 21.62
C ARG A 270 21.74 16.23 22.22
N GLN A 271 22.59 16.99 21.56
CA GLN A 271 23.08 18.27 22.06
C GLN A 271 21.94 19.26 22.35
N CYS A 272 20.82 19.15 21.62
CA CYS A 272 19.66 20.02 21.79
C CYS A 272 18.39 19.25 22.20
N HIS A 273 18.29 17.97 21.81
CA HIS A 273 17.16 17.09 22.04
C HIS A 273 17.51 15.93 22.98
N GLN A 274 18.16 16.24 24.11
CA GLN A 274 18.68 15.23 25.03
C GLN A 274 17.61 14.24 25.48
N ARG A 275 16.44 14.74 25.90
CA ARG A 275 15.34 13.89 26.36
C ARG A 275 14.90 12.89 25.30
N GLN A 276 14.68 13.35 24.07
CA GLN A 276 14.25 12.51 22.96
C GLN A 276 15.30 11.44 22.60
N TYR A 277 16.58 11.82 22.69
CA TYR A 277 17.68 10.89 22.50
C TYR A 277 17.73 9.83 23.60
N ASP A 278 17.64 10.24 24.87
CA ASP A 278 17.72 9.34 26.02
C ASP A 278 16.52 8.36 26.05
N GLU A 279 15.32 8.80 25.60
CA GLU A 279 14.15 7.94 25.39
C GLU A 279 14.34 6.99 24.19
N TRP A 280 14.84 7.48 23.05
CA TRP A 280 15.03 6.68 21.85
C TRP A 280 16.11 5.61 22.01
N ILE A 281 17.24 5.93 22.62
CA ILE A 281 18.41 5.03 22.68
C ILE A 281 18.10 3.72 23.42
N MET A 282 17.12 3.69 24.31
CA MET A 282 16.67 2.47 25.01
C MET A 282 15.66 1.65 24.20
N SER A 283 15.13 2.19 23.12
CA SER A 283 14.00 1.61 22.38
C SER A 283 14.41 0.48 21.43
N PRO A 284 13.48 -0.44 21.08
CA PRO A 284 13.70 -1.43 20.03
C PRO A 284 13.97 -0.80 18.65
N HIS A 285 13.58 0.45 18.42
CA HIS A 285 13.91 1.15 17.18
C HIS A 285 15.41 1.41 17.06
N ALA A 286 16.08 1.85 18.14
CA ALA A 286 17.54 1.98 18.17
C ALA A 286 18.25 0.62 18.05
N TYR A 287 17.64 -0.42 18.59
CA TYR A 287 18.15 -1.79 18.58
C TYR A 287 17.97 -2.52 17.23
N GLY A 288 17.13 -2.01 16.32
CA GLY A 288 16.63 -2.73 15.13
C GLY A 288 17.72 -3.40 14.27
N GLN A 289 18.86 -2.73 14.01
CA GLN A 289 19.99 -3.31 13.27
C GLN A 289 20.81 -4.30 14.11
N LEU A 290 20.92 -4.07 15.43
CA LEU A 290 21.75 -4.85 16.32
C LEU A 290 21.06 -6.13 16.82
N SER A 291 19.77 -6.33 16.51
CA SER A 291 19.02 -7.52 16.92
C SER A 291 19.58 -8.79 16.29
N PRO A 292 20.18 -9.72 17.08
CA PRO A 292 20.71 -10.96 16.56
C PRO A 292 19.63 -11.83 15.89
N VAL A 293 18.41 -11.76 16.39
CA VAL A 293 17.26 -12.49 15.82
C VAL A 293 16.88 -11.93 14.45
N ALA A 294 16.77 -10.59 14.32
CA ALA A 294 16.44 -9.97 13.04
C ALA A 294 17.53 -10.22 11.98
N PHE A 295 18.80 -10.15 12.40
CA PHE A 295 19.95 -10.40 11.52
C PHE A 295 19.98 -11.86 11.05
N ALA A 296 19.85 -12.82 11.98
CA ALA A 296 19.86 -14.26 11.67
C ALA A 296 18.65 -14.66 10.79
N LEU A 297 17.45 -14.15 11.11
CA LEU A 297 16.26 -14.38 10.27
C LEU A 297 16.47 -13.87 8.85
N ASN A 298 17.02 -12.68 8.70
CA ASN A 298 17.31 -12.12 7.38
C ASN A 298 18.36 -12.96 6.65
N ALA A 299 19.47 -13.34 7.31
CA ALA A 299 20.55 -14.12 6.69
C ALA A 299 20.02 -15.47 6.16
N ILE A 300 19.27 -16.22 6.99
CA ILE A 300 18.69 -17.51 6.60
C ILE A 300 17.64 -17.32 5.48
N THR A 301 16.83 -16.24 5.57
CA THR A 301 15.82 -15.95 4.53
C THR A 301 16.48 -15.57 3.20
N GLN A 302 17.62 -14.87 3.22
CA GLN A 302 18.43 -14.59 2.04
C GLN A 302 18.96 -15.87 1.40
N GLU A 303 19.51 -16.78 2.22
CA GLU A 303 20.00 -18.09 1.74
C GLU A 303 18.86 -18.92 1.13
N ASP A 304 17.76 -19.09 1.85
CA ASP A 304 16.58 -19.87 1.41
C ASP A 304 15.96 -19.30 0.12
N SER A 305 15.92 -17.99 -0.02
CA SER A 305 15.38 -17.29 -1.20
C SER A 305 16.40 -17.11 -2.34
N ASN A 306 17.64 -17.58 -2.21
CA ASN A 306 18.75 -17.29 -3.14
C ASN A 306 18.94 -15.77 -3.37
N GLY A 307 18.92 -14.99 -2.31
CA GLY A 307 19.13 -13.54 -2.33
C GLY A 307 17.93 -12.71 -2.81
N LYS A 308 16.78 -13.31 -3.11
CA LYS A 308 15.61 -12.58 -3.63
C LYS A 308 14.97 -11.62 -2.65
N VAL A 309 15.15 -11.85 -1.36
CA VAL A 309 14.64 -10.95 -0.31
C VAL A 309 15.38 -9.61 -0.31
N GLY A 310 16.66 -9.61 -0.72
CA GLY A 310 17.46 -8.39 -0.85
C GLY A 310 17.48 -7.57 0.43
N THR A 311 17.14 -6.29 0.33
CA THR A 311 17.13 -5.34 1.46
C THR A 311 15.81 -5.28 2.22
N PHE A 312 14.85 -6.17 1.91
CA PHE A 312 13.46 -6.10 2.39
C PHE A 312 13.33 -5.89 3.90
N CYS A 313 13.98 -6.72 4.72
CA CYS A 313 13.85 -6.64 6.18
C CYS A 313 14.43 -5.33 6.73
N PHE A 314 15.60 -4.93 6.24
CA PHE A 314 16.31 -3.78 6.77
C PHE A 314 15.85 -2.44 6.22
N LYS A 315 14.97 -2.40 5.21
CA LYS A 315 14.24 -1.17 4.87
C LYS A 315 13.49 -0.58 6.07
N CYS A 316 12.98 -1.44 6.96
CA CYS A 316 12.29 -1.03 8.19
C CYS A 316 13.21 -1.06 9.41
N HIS A 317 14.07 -2.08 9.56
CA HIS A 317 14.90 -2.24 10.75
C HIS A 317 16.12 -1.32 10.79
N ALA A 318 16.64 -0.88 9.63
CA ALA A 318 17.75 0.08 9.52
C ALA A 318 17.65 0.93 8.24
N PRO A 319 16.65 1.81 8.14
CA PRO A 319 16.34 2.54 6.90
C PRO A 319 17.49 3.32 6.31
N ILE A 320 18.31 3.97 7.16
CA ILE A 320 19.45 4.77 6.71
C ILE A 320 20.56 3.88 6.18
N SER A 321 20.83 2.72 6.81
CA SER A 321 21.78 1.73 6.32
C SER A 321 21.49 1.37 4.84
N ILE A 322 20.22 1.03 4.56
CA ILE A 322 19.80 0.71 3.20
C ILE A 322 19.87 1.93 2.27
N ALA A 323 19.47 3.10 2.76
CA ALA A 323 19.49 4.33 1.97
C ALA A 323 20.91 4.73 1.52
N ILE A 324 21.94 4.46 2.35
CA ILE A 324 23.35 4.72 2.00
C ILE A 324 23.98 3.59 1.18
N GLY A 325 23.22 2.56 0.81
CA GLY A 325 23.63 1.49 -0.11
C GLY A 325 24.23 0.26 0.56
N GLU A 326 24.10 0.11 1.88
CA GLU A 326 24.46 -1.14 2.56
C GLU A 326 23.38 -2.20 2.30
N ASP A 327 23.79 -3.45 2.20
CA ASP A 327 22.84 -4.56 2.03
C ASP A 327 22.36 -5.11 3.40
N GLY A 328 21.39 -6.03 3.33
CA GLY A 328 20.82 -6.63 4.55
C GLY A 328 21.75 -7.64 5.25
N ILE A 329 22.84 -8.07 4.65
CA ILE A 329 23.74 -9.11 5.17
C ILE A 329 25.13 -8.62 5.52
N THR A 330 25.47 -7.37 5.24
CA THR A 330 26.75 -6.77 5.67
C THR A 330 26.91 -6.93 7.18
N PRO A 331 28.03 -7.49 7.67
CA PRO A 331 28.31 -7.59 9.11
C PRO A 331 28.34 -6.22 9.79
N ASN A 332 27.92 -6.15 11.05
CA ASN A 332 27.82 -4.86 11.75
C ASN A 332 29.17 -4.14 11.93
N ASP A 333 30.28 -4.86 12.01
CA ASP A 333 31.64 -4.33 12.10
C ASP A 333 32.16 -3.75 10.78
N GLU A 334 31.55 -4.09 9.66
CA GLU A 334 31.85 -3.57 8.32
C GLU A 334 30.93 -2.40 7.93
N ARG A 335 29.85 -2.15 8.71
CA ARG A 335 28.89 -1.08 8.40
C ARG A 335 29.43 0.31 8.74
N HIS A 336 28.91 1.28 8.02
CA HIS A 336 29.11 2.68 8.40
C HIS A 336 28.51 2.94 9.79
N PRO A 337 29.17 3.70 10.70
CA PRO A 337 28.65 3.93 12.06
C PRO A 337 27.21 4.45 12.13
N ILE A 338 26.75 5.21 11.14
CA ILE A 338 25.35 5.67 11.07
C ILE A 338 24.39 4.56 10.66
N GLY A 339 24.84 3.53 9.94
CA GLY A 339 24.02 2.41 9.48
C GLY A 339 23.67 1.42 10.59
N ILE A 340 24.47 1.37 11.66
CA ILE A 340 24.30 0.45 12.80
C ILE A 340 23.12 0.88 13.72
N LEU A 341 22.69 2.14 13.64
CA LEU A 341 21.83 2.77 14.64
C LEU A 341 20.33 2.45 14.49
N GLY A 342 19.98 1.43 13.72
CA GLY A 342 18.58 1.01 13.57
C GLY A 342 17.68 2.09 12.96
N VAL A 343 16.48 2.22 13.53
CA VAL A 343 15.52 3.29 13.18
C VAL A 343 15.84 4.52 14.02
N GLN A 344 16.69 5.38 13.51
CA GLN A 344 17.20 6.53 14.22
C GLN A 344 16.42 7.82 13.92
N CYS A 345 16.86 8.95 14.52
CA CYS A 345 16.18 10.24 14.40
C CYS A 345 15.84 10.60 12.93
N ASP A 346 16.82 10.49 12.03
CA ASP A 346 16.63 10.82 10.63
C ASP A 346 15.86 9.77 9.82
N SER A 347 15.71 8.56 10.33
CA SER A 347 14.79 7.59 9.70
C SER A 347 13.35 8.12 9.69
N CYS A 348 12.97 8.83 10.77
CA CYS A 348 11.63 9.43 10.91
C CYS A 348 11.61 10.89 10.44
N HIS A 349 12.60 11.69 10.90
CA HIS A 349 12.57 13.13 10.69
C HIS A 349 13.15 13.59 9.34
N SER A 350 13.59 12.67 8.47
CA SER A 350 13.89 12.94 7.06
C SER A 350 12.82 12.44 6.09
N MET A 351 11.70 11.90 6.59
CA MET A 351 10.60 11.36 5.78
C MET A 351 9.59 12.47 5.44
N PRO A 352 9.55 12.99 4.18
CA PRO A 352 8.74 14.14 3.84
C PRO A 352 7.23 13.83 3.78
N ARG A 353 6.86 12.66 3.31
CA ARG A 353 5.47 12.17 3.19
C ARG A 353 5.46 10.67 2.96
N ASP A 354 4.28 10.05 3.02
CA ASP A 354 4.08 8.67 2.64
C ASP A 354 4.21 8.49 1.12
N HIS A 355 4.79 7.40 0.73
CA HIS A 355 4.80 6.90 -0.66
C HIS A 355 4.07 5.58 -0.78
N GLY A 356 3.88 4.85 0.31
CA GLY A 356 3.17 3.60 0.45
C GLY A 356 2.85 3.33 1.91
N LEU A 357 1.88 2.46 2.15
CA LEU A 357 1.45 2.09 3.50
C LEU A 357 1.92 0.68 3.89
N VAL A 358 2.93 0.15 3.20
CA VAL A 358 3.38 -1.22 3.39
C VAL A 358 4.90 -1.35 3.17
N SER A 359 5.51 -2.26 3.92
CA SER A 359 6.82 -2.88 3.60
C SER A 359 7.99 -1.91 3.40
N GLY A 360 7.99 -0.76 4.07
CA GLY A 360 9.09 0.22 3.98
C GLY A 360 9.12 1.01 2.66
N GLU A 361 7.99 1.18 2.01
CA GLU A 361 7.86 2.02 0.82
C GLU A 361 7.78 3.51 1.22
N PHE A 362 8.90 4.08 1.58
CA PHE A 362 9.05 5.50 1.89
C PHE A 362 10.35 6.05 1.29
N SER A 363 10.47 7.38 1.23
CA SER A 363 11.69 8.06 0.82
C SER A 363 12.26 8.89 1.95
N LEU A 364 13.59 9.06 1.96
CA LEU A 364 14.30 9.92 2.89
C LEU A 364 14.85 11.15 2.14
N ASP A 365 14.69 12.33 2.73
CA ASP A 365 15.20 13.60 2.19
C ASP A 365 16.68 13.78 2.56
N PRO A 366 17.61 13.80 1.57
CA PRO A 366 19.03 13.94 1.81
C PRO A 366 19.46 15.37 2.18
N SER A 367 18.54 16.34 2.18
CA SER A 367 18.86 17.76 2.38
C SER A 367 19.12 18.15 3.83
N ARG A 368 19.14 17.19 4.77
CA ARG A 368 19.21 17.43 6.23
C ARG A 368 18.04 18.28 6.77
N THR A 369 16.96 18.43 6.00
CA THR A 369 15.72 19.04 6.46
C THR A 369 14.99 18.12 7.44
N LYS A 370 14.47 18.67 8.54
CA LYS A 370 13.72 17.89 9.52
C LYS A 370 12.22 18.11 9.37
N TYR A 371 11.52 17.03 9.15
CA TYR A 371 10.06 16.98 9.11
C TYR A 371 9.55 16.66 10.51
N GLY A 372 8.68 17.51 11.03
CA GLY A 372 8.19 17.38 12.39
C GLY A 372 6.85 18.06 12.59
N PRO A 373 6.28 17.98 13.80
CA PRO A 373 5.00 18.62 14.10
C PRO A 373 5.07 20.16 14.09
N PHE A 374 6.28 20.71 14.07
CA PHE A 374 6.55 22.16 14.10
C PHE A 374 7.47 22.53 12.93
N GLY A 375 7.27 23.69 12.33
CA GLY A 375 8.10 24.13 11.22
C GLY A 375 7.54 25.33 10.46
N SER A 376 8.24 25.75 9.40
CA SER A 376 7.78 26.79 8.48
C SER A 376 6.63 26.25 7.62
N GLY A 377 5.42 26.67 7.93
CA GLY A 377 4.20 26.49 7.14
C GLY A 377 3.34 27.72 7.31
N ASN A 378 2.19 27.82 6.63
CA ASN A 378 1.33 29.00 6.61
C ASN A 378 0.90 29.51 8.01
N ASN A 379 1.04 28.68 9.06
CA ASN A 379 0.75 29.01 10.46
C ASN A 379 1.93 28.73 11.41
N GLY A 380 3.16 28.59 10.90
CA GLY A 380 4.33 28.25 11.71
C GLY A 380 4.87 29.43 12.53
N ASP A 381 5.32 29.11 13.75
CA ASP A 381 5.93 30.05 14.71
C ASP A 381 7.29 30.53 14.17
N LYS A 382 7.29 31.61 13.40
CA LYS A 382 8.50 32.19 12.75
C LYS A 382 9.61 32.53 13.73
N LYS A 383 9.29 32.75 15.02
CA LYS A 383 10.24 33.13 16.06
C LYS A 383 11.07 31.96 16.59
N ALA A 384 10.46 30.75 16.70
CA ALA A 384 11.13 29.55 17.15
C ALA A 384 12.09 28.95 16.10
N ILE A 385 11.91 29.29 14.82
CA ILE A 385 12.65 28.73 13.69
C ILE A 385 13.95 29.47 13.41
N ARG A 386 14.07 30.73 13.83
CA ARG A 386 15.26 31.58 13.51
C ARG A 386 16.55 31.05 14.09
N ASN A 387 16.53 30.29 15.19
CA ASN A 387 17.70 29.78 15.89
C ASN A 387 17.85 28.26 15.77
N SER A 388 17.10 27.60 14.85
CA SER A 388 17.25 26.17 14.62
C SER A 388 18.56 25.83 13.91
N ALA A 389 19.25 24.79 14.37
CA ALA A 389 20.46 24.28 13.74
C ALA A 389 20.20 23.60 12.38
N HIS A 390 18.95 23.35 12.04
CA HIS A 390 18.54 22.69 10.80
C HIS A 390 17.26 23.34 10.24
N ARG A 391 17.00 23.13 8.95
CA ARG A 391 15.73 23.52 8.34
C ARG A 391 14.60 22.65 8.89
N ASN A 392 13.47 23.27 9.22
CA ASN A 392 12.29 22.59 9.73
C ASN A 392 11.11 22.74 8.76
N ILE A 393 10.44 21.67 8.48
CA ILE A 393 9.18 21.65 7.73
C ILE A 393 8.11 21.01 8.62
N LYS A 394 6.96 21.70 8.75
CA LYS A 394 5.81 21.12 9.43
C LYS A 394 5.26 19.96 8.59
N SER A 395 5.17 18.79 9.20
CA SER A 395 4.58 17.60 8.62
C SER A 395 3.45 17.11 9.52
N ASP A 396 2.24 17.07 9.01
CA ASP A 396 1.11 16.46 9.70
C ASP A 396 1.16 14.92 9.53
N TYR A 397 1.88 14.42 8.51
CA TYR A 397 2.10 13.01 8.26
C TYR A 397 2.81 12.31 9.43
N ILE A 398 3.85 12.91 10.03
CA ILE A 398 4.57 12.31 11.18
C ILE A 398 3.69 12.09 12.42
N LYS A 399 2.53 12.75 12.49
CA LYS A 399 1.54 12.56 13.54
C LYS A 399 0.43 11.57 13.19
N SER A 400 0.40 11.09 11.98
CA SER A 400 -0.62 10.16 11.51
C SER A 400 -0.21 8.71 11.76
N SER A 401 -1.19 7.81 11.85
CA SER A 401 -0.93 6.37 11.96
C SER A 401 -0.34 5.81 10.67
N GLU A 402 -0.60 6.41 9.52
CA GLU A 402 -0.03 6.07 8.22
C GLU A 402 1.50 6.14 8.23
N PHE A 403 2.05 7.07 9.01
CA PHE A 403 3.49 7.17 9.22
C PHE A 403 4.07 5.87 9.80
N CYS A 404 3.48 5.36 10.87
CA CYS A 404 3.88 4.08 11.49
C CYS A 404 3.56 2.90 10.57
N GLY A 405 2.43 2.96 9.86
CA GLY A 405 1.96 1.94 8.92
C GLY A 405 2.94 1.65 7.78
N SER A 406 3.80 2.62 7.41
CA SER A 406 4.81 2.41 6.37
C SER A 406 5.78 1.26 6.69
N CYS A 407 6.05 0.99 7.98
CA CYS A 407 6.87 -0.14 8.45
C CYS A 407 6.03 -1.21 9.18
N HIS A 408 4.95 -0.81 9.90
CA HIS A 408 4.12 -1.72 10.69
C HIS A 408 2.90 -2.27 9.92
N ASN A 409 3.06 -2.44 8.60
CA ASN A 409 2.14 -3.16 7.71
C ASN A 409 2.97 -3.84 6.62
N VAL A 410 3.23 -5.14 6.77
CA VAL A 410 4.25 -5.84 5.99
C VAL A 410 3.61 -6.90 5.10
N VAL A 411 3.82 -6.74 3.80
CA VAL A 411 3.51 -7.72 2.76
C VAL A 411 4.83 -8.22 2.19
N THR A 412 5.03 -9.53 2.21
CA THR A 412 6.26 -10.14 1.66
C THR A 412 6.33 -9.93 0.14
N PRO A 413 7.51 -10.07 -0.49
CA PRO A 413 7.62 -10.08 -1.94
C PRO A 413 6.74 -11.13 -2.64
N THR A 414 6.37 -12.21 -1.93
CA THR A 414 5.45 -13.24 -2.42
C THR A 414 3.97 -12.86 -2.28
N GLY A 415 3.66 -11.71 -1.70
CA GLY A 415 2.30 -11.21 -1.49
C GLY A 415 1.64 -11.67 -0.17
N LEU A 416 2.36 -12.40 0.69
CA LEU A 416 1.83 -12.82 1.99
C LEU A 416 1.84 -11.65 2.98
N ARG A 417 0.71 -11.39 3.64
CA ARG A 417 0.58 -10.39 4.70
C ARG A 417 1.04 -11.01 6.02
N VAL A 418 2.21 -10.62 6.50
CA VAL A 418 2.83 -11.20 7.70
C VAL A 418 2.80 -10.29 8.91
N GLN A 419 2.48 -9.01 8.72
CA GLN A 419 2.27 -8.04 9.77
C GLN A 419 1.23 -7.01 9.30
N GLU A 420 0.15 -6.85 10.06
CA GLU A 420 -0.98 -6.00 9.65
C GLU A 420 -1.43 -5.04 10.78
N THR A 421 -0.54 -4.69 11.70
CA THR A 421 -0.87 -3.85 12.87
C THR A 421 -1.58 -2.55 12.48
N PHE A 422 -1.14 -1.89 11.41
CA PHE A 422 -1.80 -0.69 10.91
C PHE A 422 -3.20 -0.99 10.33
N SER A 423 -3.34 -2.06 9.56
CA SER A 423 -4.63 -2.47 8.99
C SER A 423 -5.62 -2.87 10.08
N GLU A 424 -5.15 -3.60 11.10
CA GLU A 424 -5.93 -3.98 12.28
C GLU A 424 -6.43 -2.75 13.05
N TRP A 425 -5.53 -1.77 13.30
CA TRP A 425 -5.91 -0.50 13.94
C TRP A 425 -6.96 0.25 13.13
N LYS A 426 -6.82 0.30 11.81
CA LYS A 426 -7.71 1.06 10.92
C LYS A 426 -9.16 0.59 10.98
N GLU A 427 -9.40 -0.67 11.36
CA GLU A 427 -10.72 -1.28 11.51
C GLU A 427 -11.33 -1.07 12.91
N THR A 428 -10.64 -0.36 13.81
CA THR A 428 -11.11 -0.15 15.18
C THR A 428 -11.76 1.21 15.41
N ILE A 429 -12.53 1.30 16.50
CA ILE A 429 -13.11 2.56 17.00
C ILE A 429 -12.05 3.64 17.30
N TYR A 430 -10.79 3.27 17.52
CA TYR A 430 -9.72 4.22 17.76
C TYR A 430 -9.40 5.01 16.48
N ALA A 431 -9.34 4.34 15.33
CA ALA A 431 -9.16 5.02 14.05
C ALA A 431 -10.33 5.96 13.73
N GLU A 432 -11.57 5.53 13.98
CA GLU A 432 -12.77 6.35 13.81
C GLU A 432 -12.76 7.61 14.68
N LYS A 433 -12.23 7.51 15.90
CA LYS A 433 -12.09 8.62 16.85
C LYS A 433 -10.83 9.48 16.60
N GLY A 434 -10.01 9.14 15.61
CA GLY A 434 -8.76 9.83 15.32
C GLY A 434 -7.66 9.63 16.37
N VAL A 435 -7.73 8.58 17.18
CA VAL A 435 -6.65 8.18 18.11
C VAL A 435 -5.57 7.46 17.31
N THR A 436 -4.39 8.05 17.23
CA THR A 436 -3.28 7.55 16.43
C THR A 436 -2.39 6.57 17.19
N CYS A 437 -1.49 5.87 16.47
CA CYS A 437 -0.47 5.00 17.08
C CYS A 437 0.36 5.78 18.10
N GLN A 438 0.73 7.02 17.76
CA GLN A 438 1.52 7.91 18.62
C GLN A 438 0.76 8.27 19.91
N ASP A 439 -0.56 8.34 19.86
CA ASP A 439 -1.38 8.65 21.05
C ASP A 439 -1.35 7.56 22.12
N CYS A 440 -0.96 6.32 21.78
CA CYS A 440 -0.74 5.24 22.72
C CYS A 440 0.75 4.97 22.98
N HIS A 441 1.55 4.79 21.91
CA HIS A 441 2.95 4.33 22.02
C HIS A 441 3.96 5.44 22.33
N MET A 442 3.60 6.72 22.09
CA MET A 442 4.45 7.88 22.34
C MET A 442 3.89 8.80 23.43
N ARG A 443 3.00 8.29 24.27
CA ARG A 443 2.51 9.00 25.47
C ARG A 443 3.47 8.86 26.64
N THR A 444 3.34 9.75 27.63
CA THR A 444 4.09 9.66 28.88
C THR A 444 3.79 8.38 29.64
N ILE A 445 2.53 7.94 29.63
CA ILE A 445 2.12 6.63 30.11
C ILE A 445 1.66 5.86 28.87
N PRO A 446 2.48 4.93 28.39
CA PRO A 446 2.16 4.14 27.21
C PRO A 446 0.85 3.38 27.34
N GLY A 447 0.09 3.27 26.25
CA GLY A 447 -1.21 2.59 26.23
C GLY A 447 -2.38 3.40 26.81
N LYS A 448 -2.18 4.69 27.21
CA LYS A 448 -3.20 5.55 27.80
C LYS A 448 -3.44 6.79 26.96
N PRO A 449 -4.23 6.73 25.86
CA PRO A 449 -4.44 7.84 24.95
C PRO A 449 -5.13 9.06 25.59
N ASP A 450 -5.96 8.83 26.59
CA ASP A 450 -6.73 9.89 27.29
C ASP A 450 -5.90 10.65 28.33
N GLN A 451 -4.67 10.27 28.56
CA GLN A 451 -3.80 10.93 29.52
C GLN A 451 -3.42 12.34 29.07
N LYS A 452 -3.30 13.25 30.05
CA LYS A 452 -2.84 14.61 29.79
C LYS A 452 -1.45 14.61 29.17
N LYS A 453 -1.31 15.36 28.09
CA LYS A 453 -0.03 15.50 27.39
C LYS A 453 0.99 16.27 28.21
N VAL A 454 2.23 15.81 28.22
CA VAL A 454 3.33 16.50 28.88
C VAL A 454 3.75 17.71 28.05
N ILE A 455 3.86 18.87 28.72
CA ILE A 455 4.32 20.11 28.11
C ILE A 455 5.77 20.35 28.55
N GLY A 456 6.64 20.55 27.61
CA GLY A 456 8.06 20.80 27.86
C GLY A 456 8.75 21.55 26.72
N PRO A 457 10.03 21.91 26.89
CA PRO A 457 10.79 22.55 25.82
C PRO A 457 11.03 21.56 24.68
N ALA A 458 10.78 22.00 23.43
CA ALA A 458 11.05 21.19 22.24
C ALA A 458 12.54 20.88 22.07
N ALA A 459 13.42 21.80 22.50
CA ALA A 459 14.87 21.65 22.52
C ALA A 459 15.49 22.61 23.55
N ILE A 460 16.74 22.37 23.89
CA ILE A 460 17.57 23.27 24.75
C ILE A 460 18.79 23.67 23.93
N ILE A 461 18.93 24.95 23.58
CA ILE A 461 20.04 25.46 22.78
C ILE A 461 20.83 26.44 23.64
N ALA A 462 22.13 26.19 23.84
CA ALA A 462 23.03 27.03 24.65
C ALA A 462 22.49 27.37 26.05
N GLY A 463 21.73 26.41 26.67
CA GLY A 463 21.09 26.60 27.97
C GLY A 463 19.73 27.32 27.93
N GLU A 464 19.32 27.84 26.79
CA GLU A 464 17.98 28.42 26.62
C GLU A 464 16.97 27.36 26.24
N LYS A 465 15.85 27.34 26.93
CA LYS A 465 14.71 26.47 26.63
C LYS A 465 13.89 27.06 25.49
N LEU A 466 13.69 26.32 24.42
CA LEU A 466 12.78 26.73 23.35
C LEU A 466 11.32 26.73 23.87
N PRO A 467 10.37 27.33 23.10
CA PRO A 467 8.98 27.40 23.50
C PRO A 467 8.45 26.05 23.96
N MET A 468 7.65 26.12 25.05
CA MET A 468 7.01 24.94 25.62
C MET A 468 6.05 24.31 24.60
N ARG A 469 6.18 23.01 24.40
CA ARG A 469 5.41 22.24 23.43
C ARG A 469 4.85 20.98 24.08
N GLU A 470 3.83 20.41 23.48
CA GLU A 470 3.43 19.04 23.73
C GLU A 470 4.56 18.11 23.29
N LEU A 471 5.01 17.25 24.19
CA LEU A 471 6.12 16.33 23.96
C LEU A 471 5.59 14.91 23.73
N SER A 472 6.20 14.20 22.79
CA SER A 472 6.02 12.77 22.58
C SER A 472 7.16 12.00 23.27
N ASN A 473 6.86 10.82 23.83
CA ASN A 473 7.87 9.90 24.36
C ASN A 473 8.47 9.09 23.18
N HIS A 474 9.79 9.13 23.04
CA HIS A 474 10.51 8.47 21.96
C HIS A 474 11.01 7.06 22.33
N ALA A 475 10.69 6.55 23.51
CA ALA A 475 10.92 5.14 23.87
C ALA A 475 9.99 4.20 23.08
N MET A 476 8.86 4.74 22.58
CA MET A 476 7.92 4.02 21.68
C MET A 476 7.58 2.64 22.24
N ILE A 477 7.16 2.61 23.52
CA ILE A 477 6.98 1.38 24.28
C ILE A 477 6.02 0.42 23.57
N GLY A 478 6.47 -0.81 23.44
CA GLY A 478 5.71 -1.94 22.88
C GLY A 478 5.98 -3.21 23.66
N VAL A 479 6.10 -4.32 22.96
CA VAL A 479 6.29 -5.64 23.55
C VAL A 479 7.70 -6.20 23.37
N ASP A 480 8.51 -5.56 22.52
CA ASP A 480 9.87 -5.98 22.21
C ASP A 480 10.88 -5.28 23.12
N TYR A 481 11.97 -5.95 23.42
CA TYR A 481 13.11 -5.48 24.19
C TYR A 481 14.40 -6.11 23.67
N HIS A 482 15.54 -5.54 24.01
CA HIS A 482 16.84 -6.07 23.58
C HIS A 482 17.26 -7.26 24.43
N ILE A 483 17.93 -8.22 23.80
CA ILE A 483 18.43 -9.46 24.43
C ILE A 483 19.96 -9.55 24.47
N ILE A 484 20.68 -8.45 24.11
CA ILE A 484 22.13 -8.35 24.20
C ILE A 484 22.53 -7.42 25.35
N ASP A 485 23.68 -7.69 25.98
CA ASP A 485 24.13 -6.94 27.17
C ASP A 485 24.98 -5.70 26.83
N ASP A 486 25.51 -5.65 25.62
CA ASP A 486 26.36 -4.57 25.14
C ASP A 486 25.59 -3.43 24.44
N PHE A 487 24.25 -3.45 24.50
CA PHE A 487 23.39 -2.39 23.97
C PHE A 487 22.88 -1.47 25.09
N PRO A 488 22.85 -0.14 24.89
CA PRO A 488 23.31 0.59 23.71
C PRO A 488 24.80 0.99 23.74
N TYR A 489 25.50 0.77 24.85
CA TYR A 489 26.88 1.21 25.04
C TYR A 489 27.81 0.01 25.26
N PRO A 490 28.56 -0.46 24.25
CA PRO A 490 29.40 -1.65 24.34
C PRO A 490 30.40 -1.62 25.51
N ASP A 491 30.90 -0.44 25.85
CA ASP A 491 31.93 -0.26 26.88
C ASP A 491 31.35 0.10 28.28
N ASN A 492 30.01 0.08 28.45
CA ASN A 492 29.38 0.50 29.70
C ASN A 492 28.24 -0.45 30.15
N PRO A 493 28.56 -1.67 30.61
CA PRO A 493 27.55 -2.66 30.99
C PRO A 493 26.69 -2.23 32.18
N GLN A 494 27.19 -1.40 33.10
CA GLN A 494 26.39 -0.90 34.23
C GLN A 494 25.26 0.03 33.76
N GLU A 495 25.57 0.92 32.84
CA GLU A 495 24.58 1.82 32.25
C GLU A 495 23.58 1.06 31.40
N ASN A 496 24.04 0.08 30.61
CA ASN A 496 23.15 -0.80 29.85
C ASN A 496 22.15 -1.53 30.77
N ALA A 497 22.61 -2.12 31.86
CA ALA A 497 21.75 -2.78 32.82
C ALA A 497 20.75 -1.83 33.50
N ARG A 498 21.14 -0.56 33.75
CA ARG A 498 20.22 0.46 34.26
C ARG A 498 19.13 0.78 33.22
N ILE A 499 19.54 1.10 32.00
CA ILE A 499 18.65 1.40 30.87
C ILE A 499 17.67 0.26 30.64
N HIS A 500 18.16 -0.98 30.61
CA HIS A 500 17.33 -2.16 30.41
C HIS A 500 16.26 -2.29 31.50
N ARG A 501 16.62 -2.12 32.78
CA ARG A 501 15.64 -2.19 33.87
C ARG A 501 14.58 -1.11 33.77
N GLU A 502 14.95 0.13 33.46
CA GLU A 502 14.01 1.24 33.30
C GLU A 502 13.05 0.98 32.12
N TYR A 503 13.58 0.55 30.98
CA TYR A 503 12.77 0.19 29.83
C TYR A 503 11.81 -0.96 30.13
N MET A 504 12.29 -2.04 30.76
CA MET A 504 11.46 -3.19 31.12
C MET A 504 10.37 -2.84 32.12
N GLN A 505 10.58 -1.91 33.03
CA GLN A 505 9.53 -1.43 33.92
C GLN A 505 8.37 -0.81 33.14
N GLU A 506 8.65 0.01 32.13
CA GLU A 506 7.62 0.59 31.26
C GLU A 506 6.93 -0.50 30.43
N VAL A 507 7.66 -1.49 29.92
CA VAL A 507 7.09 -2.64 29.20
C VAL A 507 6.12 -3.42 30.09
N TYR A 508 6.48 -3.73 31.35
CA TYR A 508 5.59 -4.42 32.29
C TYR A 508 4.30 -3.64 32.55
N GLU A 509 4.39 -2.33 32.77
CA GLU A 509 3.20 -1.49 32.98
C GLU A 509 2.32 -1.42 31.73
N PHE A 510 2.94 -1.37 30.54
CA PHE A 510 2.22 -1.39 29.26
C PHE A 510 1.43 -2.69 29.06
N HIS A 511 2.01 -3.83 29.44
CA HIS A 511 1.35 -5.14 29.30
C HIS A 511 0.08 -5.27 30.13
N LYS A 512 0.01 -4.67 31.32
CA LYS A 512 -1.15 -4.77 32.24
C LYS A 512 -2.45 -4.18 31.69
N GLY A 513 -2.39 -3.31 30.71
CA GLY A 513 -3.56 -2.60 30.19
C GLY A 513 -4.19 -3.19 28.93
N GLY A 514 -3.55 -4.18 28.31
CA GLY A 514 -3.95 -4.67 26.99
C GLY A 514 -5.10 -5.66 26.97
N ALA A 515 -5.20 -6.51 27.98
CA ALA A 515 -6.20 -7.59 28.06
C ALA A 515 -6.91 -7.61 29.41
N LYS A 516 -8.16 -8.06 29.40
CA LYS A 516 -8.92 -8.48 30.59
C LYS A 516 -9.08 -9.99 30.54
N MET A 517 -8.86 -10.65 31.70
CA MET A 517 -9.12 -12.07 31.87
C MET A 517 -10.20 -12.27 32.95
N GLU A 518 -11.13 -13.16 32.69
CA GLU A 518 -12.19 -13.58 33.63
C GLU A 518 -12.24 -15.10 33.64
N VAL A 519 -12.29 -15.69 34.86
CA VAL A 519 -12.29 -17.15 35.05
C VAL A 519 -13.63 -17.56 35.62
N GLU A 520 -14.33 -18.44 34.93
CA GLU A 520 -15.57 -19.07 35.42
C GLU A 520 -15.25 -20.51 35.86
N ALA A 521 -15.52 -20.81 37.11
CA ALA A 521 -15.32 -22.13 37.70
C ALA A 521 -16.40 -22.37 38.76
N PRO A 522 -16.79 -23.63 39.05
CA PRO A 522 -17.73 -23.93 40.11
C PRO A 522 -17.14 -23.58 41.49
N GLU A 523 -18.00 -23.25 42.44
CA GLU A 523 -17.61 -23.00 43.86
C GLU A 523 -17.22 -24.27 44.57
N SER A 524 -17.83 -25.43 44.22
CA SER A 524 -17.52 -26.73 44.78
C SER A 524 -17.59 -27.85 43.74
N VAL A 525 -16.88 -28.94 43.99
CA VAL A 525 -16.81 -30.13 43.14
C VAL A 525 -16.94 -31.41 43.95
N VAL A 526 -17.42 -32.49 43.33
CA VAL A 526 -17.58 -33.80 43.95
C VAL A 526 -16.41 -34.70 43.55
N PRO A 527 -15.76 -35.41 44.51
CA PRO A 527 -14.74 -36.39 44.19
C PRO A 527 -15.21 -37.45 43.20
N GLY A 528 -14.41 -37.70 42.15
CA GLY A 528 -14.71 -38.61 41.05
C GLY A 528 -15.56 -38.00 39.93
N SER A 529 -15.86 -36.70 40.00
CA SER A 529 -16.56 -35.97 38.92
C SER A 529 -15.59 -35.30 37.96
N THR A 530 -16.12 -34.69 36.91
CA THR A 530 -15.42 -33.75 35.99
C THR A 530 -16.14 -32.43 36.04
N PHE A 531 -15.39 -31.33 36.14
CA PHE A 531 -15.95 -29.98 36.05
C PHE A 531 -15.26 -29.18 34.93
N GLU A 532 -15.87 -28.12 34.51
CA GLU A 532 -15.35 -27.27 33.43
C GLU A 532 -14.90 -25.92 34.00
N VAL A 533 -13.77 -25.43 33.52
CA VAL A 533 -13.30 -24.08 33.77
C VAL A 533 -13.28 -23.32 32.43
N ASP A 534 -14.01 -22.22 32.36
CA ASP A 534 -14.01 -21.30 31.22
C ASP A 534 -13.12 -20.09 31.54
N VAL A 535 -12.16 -19.81 30.65
CA VAL A 535 -11.25 -18.66 30.79
C VAL A 535 -11.52 -17.72 29.61
N HIS A 536 -12.09 -16.56 29.91
CA HIS A 536 -12.44 -15.54 28.95
C HIS A 536 -11.33 -14.48 28.86
N VAL A 537 -10.73 -14.31 27.69
CA VAL A 537 -9.71 -13.30 27.43
C VAL A 537 -10.26 -12.27 26.44
N THR A 538 -10.40 -11.04 26.90
CA THR A 538 -10.92 -9.92 26.10
C THR A 538 -9.80 -8.92 25.81
N ASN A 539 -9.65 -8.54 24.54
CA ASN A 539 -8.77 -7.43 24.14
C ASN A 539 -9.48 -6.10 24.43
N VAL A 540 -9.16 -5.46 25.56
CA VAL A 540 -9.82 -4.23 26.02
C VAL A 540 -9.01 -2.97 25.79
N GLY A 541 -7.67 -3.08 25.63
CA GLY A 541 -6.78 -1.92 25.63
C GLY A 541 -5.89 -1.79 24.40
N ALA A 542 -5.68 -2.86 23.62
CA ALA A 542 -4.92 -2.76 22.38
C ALA A 542 -5.83 -2.28 21.25
N GLY A 543 -5.44 -1.18 20.61
CA GLY A 543 -6.15 -0.63 19.44
C GLY A 543 -5.87 -1.38 18.13
N HIS A 544 -5.50 -2.64 18.23
CA HIS A 544 -5.19 -3.62 17.17
C HIS A 544 -5.36 -5.02 17.75
N ASN A 545 -5.06 -6.05 17.02
CA ASN A 545 -5.13 -7.42 17.54
C ASN A 545 -4.16 -7.66 18.70
N LEU A 546 -4.43 -8.66 19.53
CA LEU A 546 -3.60 -9.06 20.66
C LEU A 546 -3.32 -10.59 20.59
N PRO A 547 -2.05 -11.00 20.41
CA PRO A 547 -0.90 -10.18 20.02
C PRO A 547 -1.02 -9.67 18.57
N THR A 548 -0.24 -8.64 18.22
CA THR A 548 -0.12 -8.15 16.84
C THR A 548 1.33 -8.23 16.36
N GLY A 549 1.56 -7.92 15.09
CA GLY A 549 2.88 -7.92 14.47
C GLY A 549 3.23 -9.29 13.88
N THR A 550 4.44 -9.76 14.14
CA THR A 550 4.94 -11.02 13.57
C THR A 550 4.33 -12.25 14.26
N ALA A 551 4.31 -13.40 13.56
CA ALA A 551 3.88 -14.70 14.10
C ALA A 551 4.81 -15.26 15.18
N LEU A 552 5.85 -14.55 15.58
CA LEU A 552 6.82 -14.99 16.60
C LEU A 552 6.34 -14.77 18.02
N ARG A 553 5.31 -13.94 18.23
CA ARG A 553 4.83 -13.51 19.54
C ARG A 553 3.84 -14.49 20.12
N GLN A 554 4.16 -15.07 21.30
CA GLN A 554 3.33 -16.02 22.00
C GLN A 554 2.47 -15.31 23.05
N LEU A 555 1.16 -15.59 23.04
CA LEU A 555 0.19 -15.19 24.06
C LEU A 555 -0.68 -16.40 24.34
N TRP A 556 -0.65 -16.92 25.59
CA TRP A 556 -1.34 -18.16 25.92
C TRP A 556 -1.93 -18.14 27.32
N ILE A 557 -2.85 -19.04 27.57
CA ILE A 557 -3.41 -19.30 28.90
C ILE A 557 -2.61 -20.42 29.54
N GLU A 558 -2.07 -20.17 30.73
CA GLU A 558 -1.59 -21.22 31.62
C GLU A 558 -2.65 -21.46 32.72
N ILE A 559 -3.02 -22.69 32.91
CA ILE A 559 -3.94 -23.12 33.98
C ILE A 559 -3.34 -24.29 34.76
N ILE A 560 -3.35 -24.18 36.09
CA ILE A 560 -2.84 -25.19 37.00
C ILE A 560 -3.90 -25.43 38.06
N VAL A 561 -4.29 -26.69 38.28
CA VAL A 561 -5.15 -27.11 39.38
C VAL A 561 -4.41 -28.04 40.28
N LYS A 562 -4.37 -27.73 41.57
CA LYS A 562 -3.73 -28.52 42.62
C LYS A 562 -4.72 -28.87 43.69
N ASP A 563 -4.49 -30.02 44.37
CA ASP A 563 -5.20 -30.36 45.57
C ASP A 563 -4.59 -29.68 46.83
N ALA A 564 -5.16 -29.94 48.02
CA ALA A 564 -4.67 -29.39 49.29
C ALA A 564 -3.27 -29.90 49.69
N GLU A 565 -2.74 -30.93 49.06
CA GLU A 565 -1.38 -31.47 49.27
C GLU A 565 -0.40 -30.99 48.18
N ASP A 566 -0.76 -29.96 47.38
CA ASP A 566 0.00 -29.42 46.26
C ASP A 566 0.20 -30.43 45.10
N THR A 567 -0.58 -31.54 45.04
CA THR A 567 -0.55 -32.48 43.94
C THR A 567 -1.21 -31.83 42.70
N ILE A 568 -0.52 -31.80 41.57
CA ILE A 568 -1.06 -31.27 40.33
C ILE A 568 -2.09 -32.24 39.77
N LEU A 569 -3.35 -31.81 39.67
CA LEU A 569 -4.45 -32.56 39.09
C LEU A 569 -4.62 -32.27 37.59
N PHE A 570 -4.33 -31.04 37.20
CA PHE A 570 -4.43 -30.60 35.83
C PHE A 570 -3.43 -29.48 35.56
N VAL A 571 -2.82 -29.52 34.35
CA VAL A 571 -1.96 -28.44 33.86
C VAL A 571 -2.07 -28.34 32.36
N SER A 572 -2.20 -27.09 31.90
CA SER A 572 -2.11 -26.76 30.47
C SER A 572 -1.41 -25.41 30.31
N GLY A 573 -0.67 -25.22 29.22
CA GLY A 573 0.13 -24.01 28.97
C GLY A 573 1.47 -24.00 29.71
N ASP A 574 1.90 -25.12 30.25
CA ASP A 574 3.25 -25.37 30.79
C ASP A 574 4.27 -25.67 29.65
N PHE A 575 5.49 -25.97 30.03
CA PHE A 575 6.61 -26.07 29.10
C PHE A 575 7.22 -27.47 29.05
N ASP A 576 7.89 -27.76 27.94
CA ASP A 576 8.82 -28.85 27.79
C ASP A 576 10.19 -28.54 28.44
N ASN A 577 11.14 -29.46 28.33
CA ASN A 577 12.49 -29.30 28.90
C ASN A 577 13.32 -28.18 28.22
N ASN A 578 12.90 -27.67 27.08
CA ASN A 578 13.51 -26.52 26.38
C ASN A 578 12.82 -25.20 26.72
N MET A 579 11.83 -25.21 27.62
CA MET A 579 10.97 -24.07 27.93
C MET A 579 10.10 -23.63 26.75
N ASP A 580 9.85 -24.51 25.78
CA ASP A 580 8.85 -24.29 24.71
C ASP A 580 7.48 -24.79 25.16
N LEU A 581 6.41 -24.18 24.65
CA LEU A 581 5.05 -24.69 24.82
C LEU A 581 4.95 -26.10 24.27
N ARG A 582 4.21 -26.99 24.95
CA ARG A 582 4.04 -28.40 24.53
C ARG A 582 3.03 -28.52 23.39
N ASP A 583 3.25 -27.73 22.33
CA ASP A 583 2.47 -27.72 21.10
C ASP A 583 3.08 -28.61 20.01
N ARG A 584 2.45 -28.60 18.82
CA ARG A 584 2.93 -29.32 17.64
C ARG A 584 4.29 -28.84 17.12
N CYS A 585 4.74 -27.63 17.51
CA CYS A 585 6.02 -27.07 17.09
C CYS A 585 7.17 -27.55 17.99
N SER A 586 6.89 -27.94 19.26
CA SER A 586 7.89 -28.43 20.20
C SER A 586 8.67 -29.61 19.64
N VAL A 587 10.01 -29.51 19.71
CA VAL A 587 10.91 -30.60 19.34
C VAL A 587 10.75 -31.79 20.29
N ALA A 588 10.57 -31.53 21.58
CA ALA A 588 10.40 -32.59 22.59
C ALA A 588 9.11 -33.39 22.32
N VAL A 589 8.02 -32.72 21.95
CA VAL A 589 6.76 -33.39 21.55
C VAL A 589 6.95 -34.22 20.29
N LYS A 590 7.57 -33.67 19.25
CA LYS A 590 7.83 -34.36 17.98
C LYS A 590 8.70 -35.61 18.13
N LEU A 591 9.61 -35.59 19.08
CA LEU A 591 10.51 -36.74 19.40
C LEU A 591 9.94 -37.71 20.41
N GLY A 592 8.73 -37.49 20.95
CA GLY A 592 8.10 -38.31 21.96
C GLY A 592 8.70 -38.17 23.36
N GLY A 593 9.51 -37.14 23.63
CA GLY A 593 10.11 -36.81 24.92
C GLY A 593 9.20 -35.98 25.83
N SER A 594 8.12 -35.44 25.29
CA SER A 594 7.08 -34.72 26.03
C SER A 594 5.71 -35.01 25.40
N GLU A 595 4.66 -35.00 26.21
CA GLU A 595 3.29 -35.15 25.71
C GLU A 595 2.77 -33.84 25.10
N LEU A 596 2.00 -33.95 24.04
CA LEU A 596 1.29 -32.81 23.46
C LEU A 596 0.23 -32.30 24.43
N ASP A 597 0.22 -31.00 24.73
CA ASP A 597 -0.82 -30.36 25.48
C ASP A 597 -2.07 -30.14 24.60
N LYS A 598 -3.05 -31.02 24.75
CA LYS A 598 -4.29 -31.02 23.97
C LYS A 598 -5.23 -29.85 24.32
N TYR A 599 -5.01 -29.20 25.45
CA TYR A 599 -5.84 -28.12 25.96
C TYR A 599 -5.16 -26.76 25.84
N LEU A 600 -3.98 -26.68 25.25
CA LEU A 600 -3.26 -25.45 25.10
C LEU A 600 -4.07 -24.43 24.26
N VAL A 601 -4.40 -23.31 24.89
CA VAL A 601 -4.99 -22.15 24.20
C VAL A 601 -3.89 -21.12 23.98
N ASN A 602 -3.43 -21.01 22.74
CA ASN A 602 -2.40 -20.08 22.29
C ASN A 602 -2.95 -19.16 21.22
N PHE A 603 -2.88 -17.85 21.44
CA PHE A 603 -3.35 -16.80 20.52
C PHE A 603 -2.27 -16.36 19.52
N GLN A 604 -1.14 -17.05 19.47
CA GLN A 604 -0.09 -16.83 18.49
C GLN A 604 -0.62 -17.06 17.09
N SER A 605 -0.38 -16.12 16.18
CA SER A 605 -0.64 -16.33 14.75
C SER A 605 0.36 -17.33 14.18
N GLU A 606 -0.04 -18.03 13.12
CA GLU A 606 0.75 -19.08 12.50
C GLU A 606 1.04 -18.75 11.04
N MET A 607 2.23 -19.07 10.61
CA MET A 607 2.61 -19.00 9.20
C MET A 607 2.82 -20.43 8.70
N LEU A 608 2.16 -20.79 7.62
CA LEU A 608 2.19 -22.14 7.06
C LEU A 608 2.68 -22.13 5.62
N LYS A 609 3.29 -23.23 5.24
CA LYS A 609 3.55 -23.63 3.86
C LYS A 609 2.52 -24.65 3.48
N VAL A 610 1.70 -24.32 2.50
CA VAL A 610 0.72 -25.24 1.90
C VAL A 610 1.32 -25.79 0.62
N GLU A 611 1.57 -27.08 0.58
CA GLU A 611 2.09 -27.79 -0.59
C GLU A 611 0.99 -27.99 -1.65
N PRO A 612 1.34 -28.26 -2.92
CA PRO A 612 0.35 -28.47 -3.99
C PRO A 612 -0.65 -29.61 -3.76
N ASP A 613 -0.30 -30.57 -2.91
CA ASP A 613 -1.17 -31.70 -2.52
C ASP A 613 -2.11 -31.35 -1.35
N GLY A 614 -2.02 -30.12 -0.82
CA GLY A 614 -2.82 -29.63 0.30
C GLY A 614 -2.20 -29.89 1.67
N THR A 615 -1.03 -30.52 1.76
CA THR A 615 -0.31 -30.73 3.04
C THR A 615 0.13 -29.39 3.61
N GLU A 616 -0.11 -29.17 4.92
CA GLU A 616 0.27 -27.96 5.63
C GLU A 616 1.47 -28.23 6.53
N GLU A 617 2.53 -27.43 6.39
CA GLU A 617 3.71 -27.47 7.23
C GLU A 617 3.94 -26.11 7.89
N ASP A 618 4.50 -26.12 9.11
CA ASP A 618 4.88 -24.87 9.80
C ASP A 618 5.96 -24.16 8.99
N ALA A 619 5.66 -22.94 8.51
CA ALA A 619 6.63 -22.11 7.86
C ALA A 619 7.27 -21.19 8.91
N PHE A 620 8.58 -21.28 8.96
CA PHE A 620 9.39 -20.49 9.88
C PHE A 620 9.90 -19.20 9.22
N LEU A 621 10.22 -19.27 7.93
CA LEU A 621 10.72 -18.16 7.14
C LEU A 621 9.60 -17.55 6.28
N THR A 622 9.63 -16.23 6.16
CA THR A 622 8.67 -15.51 5.28
C THR A 622 8.83 -15.86 3.80
N SER A 623 9.98 -16.40 3.39
CA SER A 623 10.24 -16.95 2.07
C SER A 623 9.53 -18.28 1.80
N GLN A 624 9.23 -19.05 2.84
CA GLN A 624 8.62 -20.36 2.76
C GLN A 624 7.09 -20.31 2.91
N GLY A 625 6.58 -19.38 3.73
CA GLY A 625 5.16 -19.26 4.02
C GLY A 625 4.35 -18.76 2.83
N ASN A 626 3.19 -19.38 2.61
CA ASN A 626 2.19 -18.94 1.64
C ASN A 626 0.77 -18.82 2.22
N LYS A 627 0.60 -19.16 3.50
CA LYS A 627 -0.65 -19.01 4.26
C LYS A 627 -0.36 -18.42 5.63
N PHE A 628 -1.16 -17.48 6.08
CA PHE A 628 -1.07 -16.88 7.41
C PHE A 628 -2.40 -17.05 8.13
N ILE A 629 -2.37 -17.65 9.34
CA ILE A 629 -3.54 -17.87 10.19
C ILE A 629 -3.47 -16.90 11.36
N LYS A 630 -4.48 -16.07 11.51
CA LYS A 630 -4.61 -15.12 12.62
C LYS A 630 -5.39 -15.77 13.76
N ASN A 631 -4.69 -16.18 14.82
CA ASN A 631 -5.27 -16.65 16.07
C ASN A 631 -5.43 -15.53 17.11
N SER A 632 -4.88 -14.35 16.83
CA SER A 632 -4.91 -13.19 17.70
C SER A 632 -6.34 -12.68 17.98
N ILE A 633 -6.51 -11.96 19.09
CA ILE A 633 -7.79 -11.46 19.57
C ILE A 633 -7.98 -10.03 19.04
N PRO A 634 -8.96 -9.76 18.13
CA PRO A 634 -9.27 -8.42 17.67
C PRO A 634 -9.71 -7.50 18.80
N HIS A 635 -9.56 -6.18 18.60
CA HIS A 635 -9.99 -5.20 19.58
C HIS A 635 -11.48 -5.34 19.91
N GLY A 636 -11.78 -5.39 21.22
CA GLY A 636 -13.14 -5.53 21.74
C GLY A 636 -13.70 -6.97 21.71
N GLU A 637 -12.98 -7.92 21.11
CA GLU A 637 -13.42 -9.31 21.06
C GLU A 637 -12.91 -10.12 22.26
N THR A 638 -13.64 -11.20 22.56
CA THR A 638 -13.32 -12.21 23.61
C THR A 638 -13.05 -13.55 22.96
N ARG A 639 -12.04 -14.26 23.45
CA ARG A 639 -11.79 -15.67 23.16
C ARG A 639 -11.89 -16.46 24.46
N THR A 640 -12.44 -17.67 24.40
CA THR A 640 -12.67 -18.52 25.56
C THR A 640 -11.87 -19.80 25.45
N GLY A 641 -11.02 -20.06 26.45
CA GLY A 641 -10.41 -21.36 26.68
C GLY A 641 -11.31 -22.20 27.57
N ARG A 642 -11.52 -23.50 27.22
CA ARG A 642 -12.34 -24.44 28.00
C ARG A 642 -11.53 -25.62 28.44
N TYR A 643 -11.59 -25.92 29.75
CA TYR A 643 -10.75 -26.91 30.39
C TYR A 643 -11.61 -27.89 31.18
N PRO A 644 -11.83 -29.12 30.69
CA PRO A 644 -12.48 -30.18 31.43
C PRO A 644 -11.49 -30.79 32.40
N ILE A 645 -11.75 -30.67 33.69
CA ILE A 645 -10.85 -31.10 34.77
C ILE A 645 -11.47 -32.27 35.52
N SER A 646 -10.78 -33.38 35.54
CA SER A 646 -11.22 -34.59 36.29
C SER A 646 -10.74 -34.53 37.73
N VAL A 647 -11.63 -34.74 38.65
CA VAL A 647 -11.38 -34.77 40.12
C VAL A 647 -11.16 -36.21 40.54
N PRO A 648 -9.98 -36.59 41.08
CA PRO A 648 -9.76 -37.92 41.60
C PRO A 648 -10.74 -38.28 42.74
N PRO A 649 -11.10 -39.58 42.90
CA PRO A 649 -12.03 -40.00 43.93
C PRO A 649 -11.55 -39.80 45.36
N ASP A 650 -10.24 -39.70 45.55
CA ASP A 650 -9.53 -39.59 46.83
C ASP A 650 -8.90 -38.20 47.01
N VAL A 651 -9.30 -37.22 46.22
CA VAL A 651 -8.78 -35.85 46.26
C VAL A 651 -9.03 -35.21 47.62
N LYS A 652 -8.06 -34.42 48.06
CA LYS A 652 -8.18 -33.59 49.26
C LYS A 652 -8.40 -32.13 48.88
N GLY A 653 -9.51 -31.60 49.33
CA GLY A 653 -9.87 -30.19 49.10
C GLY A 653 -9.34 -29.26 50.19
N PRO A 654 -9.40 -27.94 49.94
CA PRO A 654 -9.89 -27.32 48.71
C PRO A 654 -8.92 -27.46 47.53
N LEU A 655 -9.45 -27.35 46.28
CA LEU A 655 -8.60 -27.26 45.08
C LEU A 655 -8.15 -25.83 44.88
N ASN A 656 -6.89 -25.66 44.55
CA ASN A 656 -6.32 -24.39 44.17
C ASN A 656 -6.23 -24.30 42.66
N LEU A 657 -7.01 -23.40 42.07
CA LEU A 657 -7.03 -23.09 40.64
C LEU A 657 -6.24 -21.80 40.40
N ASP A 658 -5.11 -21.89 39.72
CA ASP A 658 -4.30 -20.76 39.26
C ASP A 658 -4.40 -20.63 37.74
N VAL A 659 -4.80 -19.44 37.27
CA VAL A 659 -4.90 -19.12 35.85
C VAL A 659 -4.10 -17.88 35.55
N ARG A 660 -3.30 -17.91 34.48
CA ARG A 660 -2.47 -16.80 34.03
C ARG A 660 -2.60 -16.60 32.53
N LEU A 661 -2.75 -15.37 32.09
CA LEU A 661 -2.55 -14.99 30.71
C LEU A 661 -1.11 -14.54 30.54
N ARG A 662 -0.32 -15.32 29.81
CA ARG A 662 1.13 -15.18 29.69
C ARG A 662 1.54 -14.72 28.31
N PHE A 663 2.58 -13.89 28.25
CA PHE A 663 3.14 -13.36 27.01
C PHE A 663 4.66 -13.57 26.98
N ARG A 664 5.16 -13.90 25.79
CA ARG A 664 6.59 -13.96 25.49
C ARG A 664 6.82 -13.48 24.04
N HIS A 665 7.79 -12.58 23.84
CA HIS A 665 7.98 -11.99 22.50
C HIS A 665 8.65 -12.94 21.50
N LEU A 666 9.48 -13.89 21.97
CA LEU A 666 10.17 -14.92 21.18
C LEU A 666 10.15 -16.26 21.93
N SER A 667 10.10 -17.38 21.20
CA SER A 667 10.22 -18.71 21.78
C SER A 667 11.68 -19.18 21.88
N PRO A 668 12.06 -20.04 22.84
CA PRO A 668 13.36 -20.70 22.87
C PRO A 668 13.66 -21.51 21.62
N LEU A 669 12.65 -22.15 21.04
CA LEU A 669 12.74 -22.87 19.77
C LEU A 669 13.26 -21.97 18.63
N LEU A 670 12.86 -20.69 18.61
CA LEU A 670 13.35 -19.75 17.62
C LEU A 670 14.86 -19.53 17.73
N ILE A 671 15.38 -19.40 18.95
CA ILE A 671 16.82 -19.25 19.20
C ILE A 671 17.60 -20.47 18.66
N ASP A 672 17.07 -21.68 18.92
CA ASP A 672 17.66 -22.90 18.39
C ASP A 672 17.63 -22.98 16.86
N ARG A 673 16.48 -22.67 16.25
CA ARG A 673 16.31 -22.69 14.77
C ARG A 673 17.20 -21.68 14.06
N LEU A 674 17.49 -20.57 14.72
CA LEU A 674 18.41 -19.55 14.20
C LEU A 674 19.87 -19.84 14.50
N SER A 675 20.18 -20.95 15.20
CA SER A 675 21.52 -21.32 15.64
C SER A 675 22.23 -20.21 16.43
N LEU A 676 21.45 -19.43 17.18
CA LEU A 676 21.95 -18.37 18.05
C LEU A 676 22.52 -18.92 19.35
N ASP A 677 23.30 -18.11 20.06
CA ASP A 677 23.86 -18.47 21.36
C ASP A 677 22.73 -18.81 22.33
N LYS A 678 22.85 -19.97 23.02
CA LYS A 678 21.86 -20.48 23.94
C LYS A 678 21.62 -19.56 25.14
N SER A 679 22.60 -18.73 25.52
CA SER A 679 22.44 -17.73 26.59
C SER A 679 21.31 -16.73 26.31
N PHE A 680 20.93 -16.53 25.04
CA PHE A 680 19.78 -15.70 24.72
C PHE A 680 18.44 -16.26 25.21
N LYS A 681 18.34 -17.59 25.46
CA LYS A 681 17.13 -18.17 26.05
C LYS A 681 16.89 -17.65 27.46
N ASP A 682 17.96 -17.44 28.22
CA ASP A 682 17.88 -16.91 29.61
C ASP A 682 17.42 -15.43 29.65
N LYS A 683 17.44 -14.76 28.48
CA LYS A 683 16.96 -13.38 28.30
C LYS A 683 15.48 -13.33 27.89
N LEU A 684 14.85 -14.46 27.57
CA LEU A 684 13.46 -14.50 27.13
C LEU A 684 12.52 -14.44 28.35
N ILE A 685 11.98 -13.26 28.58
CA ILE A 685 11.13 -12.98 29.75
C ILE A 685 9.69 -13.37 29.44
N ILE A 686 9.04 -14.05 30.39
CA ILE A 686 7.61 -14.32 30.38
C ILE A 686 6.91 -13.27 31.24
N ILE A 687 5.94 -12.58 30.65
CA ILE A 687 5.18 -11.52 31.31
C ILE A 687 3.75 -12.00 31.54
N ASP A 688 3.32 -12.02 32.81
CA ASP A 688 1.94 -12.30 33.16
C ASP A 688 1.09 -11.02 32.92
N LYS A 689 0.25 -11.04 31.89
CA LYS A 689 -0.64 -9.91 31.55
C LYS A 689 -1.83 -9.82 32.50
N ALA A 690 -2.29 -10.95 32.97
CA ALA A 690 -3.35 -11.09 33.97
C ALA A 690 -3.17 -12.40 34.72
N SER A 691 -3.62 -12.45 35.98
CA SER A 691 -3.64 -13.66 36.79
C SER A 691 -4.87 -13.66 37.68
N GLU A 692 -5.45 -14.83 37.88
CA GLU A 692 -6.58 -15.05 38.79
C GLU A 692 -6.41 -16.39 39.48
N SER A 693 -6.62 -16.42 40.79
CA SER A 693 -6.59 -17.65 41.59
C SER A 693 -7.92 -17.85 42.32
N LYS A 694 -8.43 -19.07 42.31
CA LYS A 694 -9.67 -19.45 43.00
C LYS A 694 -9.47 -20.70 43.85
N LEU A 695 -10.14 -20.72 44.99
CA LEU A 695 -10.30 -21.92 45.79
C LEU A 695 -11.66 -22.55 45.42
N ILE A 696 -11.64 -23.87 45.16
CA ILE A 696 -12.82 -24.66 44.84
C ILE A 696 -12.99 -25.69 45.94
N GLU A 697 -14.08 -25.65 46.66
CA GLU A 697 -14.38 -26.58 47.71
C GLU A 697 -14.59 -27.99 47.16
N VAL A 698 -14.20 -29.00 47.95
CA VAL A 698 -14.46 -30.41 47.61
C VAL A 698 -15.54 -30.92 48.53
N ASP A 699 -16.71 -31.18 48.00
CA ASP A 699 -17.83 -31.70 48.78
C ASP A 699 -17.51 -33.09 49.32
N GLU A 700 -17.85 -33.32 50.58
CA GLU A 700 -17.71 -34.68 51.16
C GLU A 700 -18.55 -35.68 50.34
N LYS A 701 -17.96 -36.82 50.01
CA LYS A 701 -18.71 -37.92 49.42
C LYS A 701 -19.90 -38.25 50.34
N VAL A 702 -21.12 -37.99 49.94
CA VAL A 702 -22.29 -38.64 50.52
C VAL A 702 -22.15 -40.13 50.22
N VAL A 703 -21.49 -40.89 51.11
CA VAL A 703 -21.52 -42.34 51.08
C VAL A 703 -22.98 -42.71 51.37
N ALA A 704 -23.73 -42.96 50.30
CA ALA A 704 -25.04 -43.61 50.50
C ALA A 704 -24.79 -44.97 51.18
N SER A 705 -24.88 -44.96 52.50
CA SER A 705 -24.88 -46.19 53.27
C SER A 705 -26.12 -46.99 52.88
N SER A 706 -25.94 -47.95 52.00
CA SER A 706 -26.93 -48.97 51.69
C SER A 706 -27.09 -49.86 52.93
N SER A 707 -27.77 -49.36 53.97
CA SER A 707 -28.33 -50.19 55.00
C SER A 707 -29.55 -50.88 54.38
N SER A 708 -29.36 -52.12 53.98
CA SER A 708 -30.40 -53.07 53.65
C SER A 708 -31.33 -53.30 54.81
N HIS A 709 -32.43 -52.62 54.91
CA HIS A 709 -33.57 -53.08 55.62
C HIS A 709 -34.66 -53.48 54.58
N LEU A 710 -34.68 -54.79 54.31
CA LEU A 710 -35.81 -55.46 53.70
C LEU A 710 -37.03 -55.25 54.62
N ASN A 711 -37.98 -54.47 54.26
CA ASN A 711 -39.37 -54.61 54.66
C ASN A 711 -40.26 -54.72 53.47
N LYS A 712 -40.83 -55.93 53.31
CA LYS A 712 -41.91 -56.22 52.40
C LYS A 712 -43.15 -55.45 52.83
N SER A 713 -43.74 -54.70 51.94
CA SER A 713 -45.20 -54.63 51.82
C SER A 713 -45.61 -54.15 50.41
N SER A 714 -46.58 -54.85 49.97
CA SER A 714 -47.23 -54.87 48.68
C SER A 714 -47.92 -53.56 48.25
N ASP A 715 -48.12 -53.50 46.96
CA ASP A 715 -49.14 -52.78 46.18
C ASP A 715 -48.88 -51.40 45.69
N GLY A 716 -49.00 -51.32 44.35
CA GLY A 716 -49.37 -50.09 43.66
C GLY A 716 -48.55 -49.74 42.38
N VAL A 717 -48.94 -50.40 41.33
CA VAL A 717 -48.56 -49.98 39.95
C VAL A 717 -49.13 -48.61 39.63
N VAL A 718 -48.29 -47.64 39.25
CA VAL A 718 -48.72 -46.53 38.39
C VAL A 718 -47.62 -46.23 37.40
N LEU A 719 -47.94 -46.55 36.16
CA LEU A 719 -47.23 -46.08 34.96
C LEU A 719 -47.55 -44.59 34.75
N SER A 720 -46.55 -43.77 34.53
CA SER A 720 -46.73 -42.50 33.80
C SER A 720 -45.53 -42.11 32.95
N LYS A 721 -45.78 -42.30 31.65
CA LYS A 721 -45.40 -41.56 30.49
C LYS A 721 -44.08 -40.78 30.47
N ALA A 722 -43.25 -41.25 29.52
CA ALA A 722 -42.22 -40.44 28.82
C ALA A 722 -42.89 -39.28 28.08
N VAL A 723 -42.24 -38.13 28.10
CA VAL A 723 -42.46 -37.03 27.15
C VAL A 723 -41.17 -36.89 26.33
N GLU A 724 -41.35 -37.24 25.06
CA GLU A 724 -40.39 -36.93 23.97
C GLU A 724 -40.41 -35.44 23.66
N GLY A 725 -39.20 -34.93 23.29
CA GLY A 725 -39.13 -33.96 22.19
C GLY A 725 -38.75 -32.54 22.56
N SER A 726 -37.50 -32.22 22.35
CA SER A 726 -37.13 -30.99 21.62
C SER A 726 -35.69 -31.11 21.07
N HIS A 727 -35.61 -31.19 19.76
CA HIS A 727 -34.38 -31.12 19.01
C HIS A 727 -33.82 -29.70 19.04
N VAL A 728 -32.59 -29.54 19.50
CA VAL A 728 -31.74 -28.36 19.20
C VAL A 728 -30.68 -28.83 18.24
N THR A 729 -30.72 -28.34 17.01
CA THR A 729 -29.71 -28.62 15.98
C THR A 729 -28.51 -27.72 16.22
N ILE A 730 -27.40 -28.28 16.69
CA ILE A 730 -26.08 -27.64 16.67
C ILE A 730 -25.37 -28.15 15.39
N LYS A 731 -25.09 -27.25 14.45
CA LYS A 731 -24.19 -27.53 13.34
C LYS A 731 -22.76 -27.54 13.88
N GLY A 732 -22.26 -28.70 14.19
CA GLY A 732 -20.82 -28.93 14.40
C GLY A 732 -20.22 -29.50 13.10
N ILE A 733 -19.14 -28.91 12.65
CA ILE A 733 -18.29 -29.49 11.60
C ILE A 733 -17.56 -30.65 12.23
N VAL A 734 -17.87 -31.86 11.80
CA VAL A 734 -17.09 -33.06 12.08
C VAL A 734 -15.97 -33.10 11.04
N MET A 735 -14.72 -33.03 11.46
CA MET A 735 -13.60 -33.47 10.65
C MET A 735 -13.34 -34.95 10.98
N ASP A 736 -13.60 -35.80 10.02
CA ASP A 736 -13.10 -37.17 10.04
C ASP A 736 -11.59 -37.15 9.91
N VAL A 737 -10.96 -37.86 10.78
CA VAL A 737 -9.52 -38.20 10.73
C VAL A 737 -9.45 -39.67 10.37
N ASP A 738 -9.04 -39.95 9.13
CA ASP A 738 -8.37 -41.20 8.73
C ASP A 738 -6.92 -40.89 8.39
#